data_4a21f31389883eb636ecac87993d2fed
#
_entry.id   4a21f31389883eb636ecac87993d2fed
#
_cell.length_a   1.000
_cell.length_b   1.000
_cell.length_c   1.000
_cell.angle_alpha   90.00
_cell.angle_beta   90.00
_cell.angle_gamma   90.00
#
_symmetry.space_group_name_H-M   'P 1'
#
loop_
_entity.id
_entity.type
_entity.pdbx_description
1 polymer ?
#
loop_
_entity_poly.entity_id
_entity_poly.type
_entity_poly.pdbx_seq_one_letter_code
_entity_poly.pdbx_strand_id
1 'polypeptide(L)'
;MSKNWPLLLIACITMAVASSQTLFTYGDYSADAKDFLRAFNKNNTATTANKTQAMRDYLDLYISSRLKIREAYNRHYDTLPQIKTDIENLRSQIIENYLNDPALSDKLLKEAFQRSQKDIHTGHIFISFINKVGVTDTAAAGKIMNEVYEKLKKGEDFSKLAQQYSSDPAAKINKGDIGFITVFTLPYEFESILYTTAPGKFSQPYKSKIGYHIFKNLGERKALGKVKAAQILLAFPPGANDANKKKTAILADSLYQRLIKGDDMTKLASQFSNDYISAASKGMIPDFGVGQYDPGFEKIVFGLKSGQISKPFLTSHGYHIVKRVGSVPVVTDPKNKANMEELRSKLNGSDRMQAAKNFLIDRALKQIPIKKYPYADKELMIFSDSLLDNKRLTSPVTITKETPLFSIGDETYTVDAYITYAQTWRYRPDGTGAKPYQQVMDEFMHHEAEQYYRSHLEDFNPDFRTQMDEFKDGNLFFEIMQREIWGKAQNDTTALEAYYAQNKTRYNWKKSADAIVFFCSDEGSEKALYDQVRKNPSAWKTASDALAEKVVADSSRYELEQIPNAGTTSMQAGMITNPVKNKTDGSVSFAYILKTYPANMPRNYSEAKGLVISDYQVELEKQWVTELKKKYPVTIDEKVFQQIAK
;
A
#
# COMPACT_ATOMS: atom_id res chain seq x y z
N MET A 1 -17.09 5.43 -68.56
CA MET A 1 -16.79 4.49 -67.49
C MET A 1 -16.20 5.31 -66.34
N SER A 2 -17.05 5.64 -65.38
CA SER A 2 -16.78 6.50 -64.24
C SER A 2 -16.15 5.69 -63.10
N LYS A 3 -14.98 6.09 -62.61
CA LYS A 3 -14.35 5.57 -61.37
C LYS A 3 -14.74 6.48 -60.21
N ASN A 4 -15.64 6.00 -59.36
CA ASN A 4 -15.92 6.56 -58.07
C ASN A 4 -14.84 6.16 -57.08
N TRP A 5 -14.13 7.13 -56.52
CA TRP A 5 -13.23 6.98 -55.39
C TRP A 5 -13.96 7.54 -54.15
N PRO A 6 -14.07 6.81 -53.02
CA PRO A 6 -14.64 7.39 -51.84
C PRO A 6 -13.59 8.25 -51.12
N LEU A 7 -13.93 9.51 -50.86
CA LEU A 7 -13.22 10.42 -49.97
C LEU A 7 -13.28 9.87 -48.53
N LEU A 8 -12.15 9.39 -48.02
CA LEU A 8 -11.96 9.12 -46.59
C LEU A 8 -11.80 10.48 -45.89
N LEU A 9 -12.85 10.88 -45.17
CA LEU A 9 -12.81 12.00 -44.23
C LEU A 9 -11.91 11.58 -43.03
N ILE A 10 -10.67 12.02 -43.01
CA ILE A 10 -9.79 11.94 -41.84
C ILE A 10 -10.29 13.00 -40.86
N ALA A 11 -11.07 12.58 -39.89
CA ALA A 11 -11.37 13.41 -38.71
C ALA A 11 -10.08 13.56 -37.91
N CYS A 12 -9.38 14.67 -38.12
CA CYS A 12 -8.34 15.12 -37.21
C CYS A 12 -8.99 15.43 -35.85
N ILE A 13 -8.96 14.47 -34.94
CA ILE A 13 -9.16 14.72 -33.52
C ILE A 13 -7.93 15.54 -33.09
N THR A 14 -8.06 16.85 -33.10
CA THR A 14 -7.15 17.74 -32.39
C THR A 14 -7.32 17.44 -30.92
N MET A 15 -6.42 16.61 -30.36
CA MET A 15 -6.17 16.63 -28.92
C MET A 15 -5.71 18.07 -28.62
N ALA A 16 -6.63 18.89 -28.13
CA ALA A 16 -6.29 20.15 -27.51
C ALA A 16 -5.38 19.79 -26.33
N VAL A 17 -4.09 20.02 -26.47
CA VAL A 17 -3.18 20.16 -25.34
C VAL A 17 -3.82 21.26 -24.50
N ALA A 18 -4.41 20.89 -23.35
CA ALA A 18 -4.96 21.85 -22.42
C ALA A 18 -3.77 22.68 -21.91
N SER A 19 -3.46 23.77 -22.61
CA SER A 19 -2.59 24.80 -22.08
C SER A 19 -3.25 25.30 -20.79
N SER A 20 -2.48 25.31 -19.69
CA SER A 20 -2.85 25.93 -18.42
C SER A 20 -3.44 27.30 -18.69
N GLN A 21 -4.75 27.48 -18.44
CA GLN A 21 -5.43 28.76 -18.64
C GLN A 21 -5.53 29.47 -17.30
N THR A 22 -4.91 30.64 -17.20
CA THR A 22 -5.04 31.48 -16.00
C THR A 22 -6.50 31.91 -15.80
N LEU A 23 -7.07 31.54 -14.66
CA LEU A 23 -8.43 31.89 -14.27
C LEU A 23 -8.48 33.30 -13.64
N PHE A 24 -7.51 33.60 -12.78
CA PHE A 24 -7.35 34.94 -12.21
C PHE A 24 -5.88 35.18 -11.83
N THR A 25 -5.54 36.45 -11.72
CA THR A 25 -4.26 36.89 -11.14
C THR A 25 -4.48 37.57 -9.81
N TYR A 26 -3.48 37.57 -8.93
CA TYR A 26 -3.47 38.25 -7.64
C TYR A 26 -2.06 38.76 -7.33
N GLY A 27 -1.86 40.08 -7.55
CA GLY A 27 -0.51 40.65 -7.62
C GLY A 27 0.27 40.04 -8.78
N ASP A 28 1.52 39.63 -8.52
CA ASP A 28 2.42 38.98 -9.49
C ASP A 28 2.15 37.48 -9.68
N TYR A 29 1.09 36.96 -9.07
CA TYR A 29 0.76 35.51 -9.06
C TYR A 29 -0.47 35.22 -9.90
N SER A 30 -0.61 33.97 -10.33
CA SER A 30 -1.77 33.49 -11.07
C SER A 30 -2.32 32.20 -10.47
N ALA A 31 -3.60 31.99 -10.68
CA ALA A 31 -4.29 30.75 -10.37
C ALA A 31 -4.87 30.13 -11.65
N ASP A 32 -4.69 28.82 -11.77
CA ASP A 32 -5.05 28.05 -12.95
C ASP A 32 -6.52 27.57 -12.89
N ALA A 33 -7.19 27.59 -14.04
CA ALA A 33 -8.55 27.08 -14.19
C ALA A 33 -8.66 25.59 -13.84
N LYS A 34 -7.63 24.78 -14.16
CA LYS A 34 -7.59 23.36 -13.84
C LYS A 34 -7.56 23.12 -12.33
N ASP A 35 -6.76 23.89 -11.60
CA ASP A 35 -6.64 23.75 -10.14
C ASP A 35 -7.92 24.20 -9.44
N PHE A 36 -8.53 25.28 -9.92
CA PHE A 36 -9.85 25.71 -9.45
C PHE A 36 -10.91 24.63 -9.66
N LEU A 37 -11.00 24.06 -10.87
CA LEU A 37 -11.99 23.00 -11.17
C LEU A 37 -11.78 21.76 -10.29
N ARG A 38 -10.52 21.38 -10.05
CA ARG A 38 -10.21 20.27 -9.15
C ARG A 38 -10.70 20.55 -7.73
N ALA A 39 -10.41 21.74 -7.21
CA ALA A 39 -10.85 22.17 -5.88
C ALA A 39 -12.37 22.26 -5.78
N PHE A 40 -13.03 22.81 -6.80
CA PHE A 40 -14.49 22.88 -6.86
C PHE A 40 -15.13 21.48 -6.84
N ASN A 41 -14.69 20.57 -7.70
CA ASN A 41 -15.24 19.23 -7.81
C ASN A 41 -15.01 18.38 -6.55
N LYS A 42 -13.90 18.60 -5.84
CA LYS A 42 -13.60 17.92 -4.57
C LYS A 42 -14.57 18.32 -3.45
N ASN A 43 -15.02 19.56 -3.44
CA ASN A 43 -15.86 20.13 -2.39
C ASN A 43 -17.36 20.14 -2.73
N ASN A 44 -17.75 19.95 -3.99
CA ASN A 44 -19.13 19.99 -4.45
C ASN A 44 -19.51 18.66 -5.12
N THR A 45 -19.97 17.71 -4.32
CA THR A 45 -20.44 16.39 -4.78
C THR A 45 -21.92 16.35 -5.17
N ALA A 46 -22.68 17.41 -4.86
CA ALA A 46 -24.12 17.49 -5.16
C ALA A 46 -24.37 18.15 -6.53
N THR A 47 -25.33 17.61 -7.28
CA THR A 47 -25.87 18.24 -8.48
C THR A 47 -26.65 19.51 -8.09
N THR A 48 -26.03 20.66 -8.24
CA THR A 48 -26.69 21.95 -8.00
C THR A 48 -27.48 22.36 -9.24
N ALA A 49 -28.73 22.77 -9.06
CA ALA A 49 -29.62 23.21 -10.14
C ALA A 49 -29.07 24.44 -10.92
N ASN A 50 -28.13 25.21 -10.31
CA ASN A 50 -27.43 26.30 -10.96
C ASN A 50 -25.91 26.18 -10.72
N LYS A 51 -25.25 25.37 -11.54
CA LYS A 51 -23.82 25.11 -11.47
C LYS A 51 -22.99 26.39 -11.63
N THR A 52 -23.36 27.28 -12.55
CA THR A 52 -22.61 28.50 -12.81
C THR A 52 -22.59 29.45 -11.60
N GLN A 53 -23.71 29.61 -10.91
CA GLN A 53 -23.76 30.43 -9.69
C GLN A 53 -22.93 29.77 -8.56
N ALA A 54 -23.08 28.46 -8.35
CA ALA A 54 -22.29 27.74 -7.36
C ALA A 54 -20.77 27.86 -7.61
N MET A 55 -20.36 27.80 -8.88
CA MET A 55 -18.95 28.03 -9.24
C MET A 55 -18.51 29.48 -9.00
N ARG A 56 -19.38 30.47 -9.20
CA ARG A 56 -19.07 31.89 -8.91
C ARG A 56 -18.90 32.09 -7.41
N ASP A 57 -19.82 31.59 -6.62
CA ASP A 57 -19.76 31.70 -5.15
C ASP A 57 -18.49 31.01 -4.60
N TYR A 58 -18.16 29.82 -5.15
CA TYR A 58 -16.94 29.11 -4.78
C TYR A 58 -15.67 29.83 -5.24
N LEU A 59 -15.69 30.55 -6.39
CA LEU A 59 -14.54 31.30 -6.88
C LEU A 59 -14.14 32.40 -5.89
N ASP A 60 -15.10 33.10 -5.28
CA ASP A 60 -14.80 34.11 -4.27
C ASP A 60 -14.12 33.51 -3.02
N LEU A 61 -14.59 32.33 -2.58
CA LEU A 61 -13.95 31.61 -1.49
C LEU A 61 -12.54 31.13 -1.86
N TYR A 62 -12.38 30.62 -3.09
CA TYR A 62 -11.09 30.14 -3.58
C TYR A 62 -10.07 31.28 -3.71
N ILE A 63 -10.49 32.46 -4.25
CA ILE A 63 -9.65 33.66 -4.30
C ILE A 63 -9.21 34.04 -2.88
N SER A 64 -10.16 34.12 -1.94
CA SER A 64 -9.85 34.45 -0.53
C SER A 64 -8.82 33.50 0.07
N SER A 65 -8.97 32.20 -0.18
CA SER A 65 -8.03 31.18 0.27
C SER A 65 -6.63 31.38 -0.35
N ARG A 66 -6.55 31.60 -1.67
CA ARG A 66 -5.26 31.84 -2.36
C ARG A 66 -4.53 33.06 -1.85
N LEU A 67 -5.26 34.15 -1.55
CA LEU A 67 -4.68 35.38 -0.97
C LEU A 67 -4.07 35.12 0.41
N LYS A 68 -4.75 34.35 1.26
CA LYS A 68 -4.27 34.00 2.61
C LYS A 68 -3.05 33.09 2.55
N ILE A 69 -3.09 32.05 1.71
CA ILE A 69 -1.95 31.16 1.49
C ILE A 69 -0.74 31.95 1.00
N ARG A 70 -0.95 32.90 0.05
CA ARG A 70 0.14 33.75 -0.43
C ARG A 70 0.74 34.60 0.69
N GLU A 71 -0.10 35.17 1.54
CA GLU A 71 0.37 35.92 2.71
C GLU A 71 1.16 35.05 3.67
N ALA A 72 0.77 33.78 3.87
CA ALA A 72 1.53 32.83 4.68
C ALA A 72 2.93 32.56 4.11
N TYR A 73 3.06 32.40 2.79
CA TYR A 73 4.37 32.30 2.13
C TYR A 73 5.20 33.58 2.31
N ASN A 74 4.60 34.77 2.15
CA ASN A 74 5.31 36.03 2.32
C ASN A 74 5.78 36.27 3.76
N ARG A 75 5.13 35.60 4.73
CA ARG A 75 5.56 35.59 6.14
C ARG A 75 6.48 34.42 6.49
N HIS A 76 6.93 33.67 5.49
CA HIS A 76 7.82 32.53 5.65
C HIS A 76 7.28 31.42 6.58
N TYR A 77 5.95 31.23 6.64
CA TYR A 77 5.37 30.15 7.44
C TYR A 77 5.69 28.77 6.90
N ASP A 78 6.00 28.65 5.61
CA ASP A 78 6.51 27.43 4.98
C ASP A 78 7.88 26.98 5.53
N THR A 79 8.58 27.87 6.26
CA THR A 79 9.86 27.53 6.91
C THR A 79 9.70 27.07 8.36
N LEU A 80 8.51 27.14 8.93
CA LEU A 80 8.23 26.73 10.30
C LEU A 80 8.55 25.24 10.50
N PRO A 81 9.28 24.86 11.58
CA PRO A 81 9.66 23.47 11.83
C PRO A 81 8.46 22.51 11.83
N GLN A 82 7.35 22.90 12.45
CA GLN A 82 6.15 22.08 12.51
C GLN A 82 5.59 21.79 11.11
N ILE A 83 5.47 22.81 10.25
CA ILE A 83 4.96 22.64 8.89
C ILE A 83 5.88 21.74 8.05
N LYS A 84 7.21 21.90 8.18
CA LYS A 84 8.17 21.02 7.52
C LYS A 84 8.00 19.58 7.98
N THR A 85 7.90 19.36 9.28
CA THR A 85 7.71 18.03 9.85
C THR A 85 6.40 17.38 9.38
N ASP A 86 5.32 18.14 9.33
CA ASP A 86 4.01 17.63 8.88
C ASP A 86 4.04 17.25 7.39
N ILE A 87 4.72 18.04 6.55
CA ILE A 87 4.93 17.75 5.12
C ILE A 87 5.78 16.47 4.95
N GLU A 88 6.90 16.34 5.68
CA GLU A 88 7.77 15.16 5.64
C GLU A 88 7.04 13.90 6.11
N ASN A 89 6.24 14.00 7.16
CA ASN A 89 5.43 12.90 7.67
C ASN A 89 4.41 12.43 6.62
N LEU A 90 3.65 13.35 6.02
CA LEU A 90 2.72 12.98 4.96
C LEU A 90 3.46 12.35 3.79
N ARG A 91 4.54 12.99 3.33
CA ARG A 91 5.36 12.49 2.22
C ARG A 91 5.79 11.05 2.45
N SER A 92 6.28 10.75 3.66
CA SER A 92 6.71 9.41 4.04
C SER A 92 5.57 8.39 4.04
N GLN A 93 4.36 8.81 4.43
CA GLN A 93 3.18 7.93 4.46
C GLN A 93 2.64 7.59 3.07
N ILE A 94 2.68 8.55 2.13
CA ILE A 94 2.01 8.36 0.84
C ILE A 94 2.95 7.97 -0.31
N ILE A 95 4.27 8.18 -0.17
CA ILE A 95 5.25 8.01 -1.26
C ILE A 95 5.19 6.61 -1.88
N GLU A 96 5.04 5.56 -1.08
CA GLU A 96 5.00 4.18 -1.56
C GLU A 96 3.83 3.93 -2.52
N ASN A 97 2.71 4.64 -2.36
CA ASN A 97 1.56 4.53 -3.26
C ASN A 97 1.87 5.07 -4.67
N TYR A 98 2.81 6.01 -4.77
CA TYR A 98 3.19 6.67 -6.02
C TYR A 98 4.46 6.10 -6.67
N LEU A 99 5.21 5.26 -5.95
CA LEU A 99 6.33 4.51 -6.50
C LEU A 99 5.90 3.32 -7.36
N ASN A 100 4.60 3.06 -7.46
CA ASN A 100 4.02 2.05 -8.32
C ASN A 100 3.24 2.71 -9.47
N ASP A 101 3.46 2.25 -10.71
CA ASP A 101 2.63 2.64 -11.85
C ASP A 101 1.32 1.82 -11.81
N PRO A 102 0.15 2.45 -11.61
CA PRO A 102 -1.12 1.72 -11.59
C PRO A 102 -1.39 0.96 -12.89
N ALA A 103 -1.02 1.53 -14.03
CA ALA A 103 -1.20 0.90 -15.33
C ALA A 103 -0.29 -0.34 -15.48
N LEU A 104 0.94 -0.27 -14.97
CA LEU A 104 1.85 -1.41 -14.95
C LEU A 104 1.37 -2.47 -13.95
N SER A 105 0.93 -2.07 -12.77
CA SER A 105 0.34 -2.98 -11.78
C SER A 105 -0.88 -3.72 -12.32
N ASP A 106 -1.77 -3.03 -13.03
CA ASP A 106 -2.93 -3.65 -13.69
C ASP A 106 -2.52 -4.58 -14.85
N LYS A 107 -1.47 -4.24 -15.58
CA LYS A 107 -0.90 -5.11 -16.62
C LYS A 107 -0.34 -6.39 -16.01
N LEU A 108 0.43 -6.29 -14.92
CA LEU A 108 0.98 -7.45 -14.20
C LEU A 108 -0.11 -8.31 -13.58
N LEU A 109 -1.18 -7.69 -13.09
CA LEU A 109 -2.35 -8.43 -12.56
C LEU A 109 -3.07 -9.20 -13.65
N LYS A 110 -3.31 -8.61 -14.82
CA LYS A 110 -3.89 -9.29 -15.99
C LYS A 110 -3.01 -10.44 -16.47
N GLU A 111 -1.69 -10.23 -16.50
CA GLU A 111 -0.71 -11.26 -16.84
C GLU A 111 -0.75 -12.41 -15.83
N ALA A 112 -0.77 -12.11 -14.53
CA ALA A 112 -0.88 -13.12 -13.48
C ALA A 112 -2.18 -13.94 -13.61
N PHE A 113 -3.31 -13.27 -13.92
CA PHE A 113 -4.57 -13.97 -14.21
C PHE A 113 -4.44 -14.90 -15.43
N GLN A 114 -3.85 -14.43 -16.53
CA GLN A 114 -3.65 -15.25 -17.73
C GLN A 114 -2.76 -16.47 -17.44
N ARG A 115 -1.65 -16.26 -16.71
CA ARG A 115 -0.73 -17.34 -16.31
C ARG A 115 -1.37 -18.33 -15.34
N SER A 116 -2.31 -17.89 -14.50
CA SER A 116 -3.02 -18.78 -13.56
C SER A 116 -3.93 -19.80 -14.26
N GLN A 117 -4.17 -19.66 -15.58
CA GLN A 117 -5.05 -20.55 -16.33
C GLN A 117 -4.35 -21.82 -16.83
N LYS A 118 -3.02 -21.89 -16.78
CA LYS A 118 -2.25 -23.05 -17.22
C LYS A 118 -1.09 -23.37 -16.32
N ASP A 119 -0.75 -24.65 -16.20
CA ASP A 119 0.45 -25.15 -15.54
C ASP A 119 1.48 -25.59 -16.60
N ILE A 120 2.77 -25.32 -16.35
CA ILE A 120 3.87 -25.67 -17.23
C ILE A 120 4.72 -26.76 -16.57
N HIS A 121 4.89 -27.92 -17.23
CA HIS A 121 5.84 -28.95 -16.81
C HIS A 121 7.25 -28.49 -17.17
N THR A 122 8.11 -28.40 -16.19
CA THR A 122 9.35 -27.62 -16.26
C THR A 122 10.58 -28.50 -16.08
N GLY A 123 11.52 -28.36 -17.02
CA GLY A 123 12.90 -28.84 -16.87
C GLY A 123 13.83 -27.67 -16.57
N HIS A 124 14.85 -27.91 -15.74
CA HIS A 124 15.80 -26.89 -15.32
C HIS A 124 17.23 -27.41 -15.27
N ILE A 125 18.17 -26.64 -15.84
CA ILE A 125 19.61 -26.82 -15.70
C ILE A 125 20.17 -25.54 -15.07
N PHE A 126 20.88 -25.70 -13.96
CA PHE A 126 21.49 -24.63 -13.21
C PHE A 126 23.01 -24.80 -13.12
N ILE A 127 23.78 -23.78 -13.47
CA ILE A 127 25.23 -23.74 -13.29
C ILE A 127 25.57 -22.62 -12.32
N SER A 128 25.95 -22.99 -11.11
CA SER A 128 26.29 -22.06 -10.03
C SER A 128 27.54 -21.23 -10.36
N PHE A 129 27.55 -19.98 -9.93
CA PHE A 129 28.77 -19.16 -9.92
C PHE A 129 29.77 -19.63 -8.86
N ILE A 130 29.29 -20.29 -7.79
CA ILE A 130 30.15 -20.84 -6.74
C ILE A 130 30.58 -22.24 -7.17
N ASN A 131 31.88 -22.42 -7.30
CA ASN A 131 32.46 -23.74 -7.62
C ASN A 131 32.50 -24.66 -6.40
N LYS A 132 32.95 -25.93 -6.60
CA LYS A 132 32.97 -26.94 -5.55
C LYS A 132 33.88 -26.62 -4.34
N VAL A 133 34.78 -25.66 -4.48
CA VAL A 133 35.68 -25.22 -3.40
C VAL A 133 35.24 -23.90 -2.78
N GLY A 134 34.01 -23.46 -3.07
CA GLY A 134 33.41 -22.26 -2.47
C GLY A 134 33.83 -20.93 -3.10
N VAL A 135 34.55 -20.96 -4.22
CA VAL A 135 35.03 -19.74 -4.90
C VAL A 135 34.06 -19.35 -6.01
N THR A 136 33.77 -18.05 -6.11
CA THR A 136 32.95 -17.50 -7.19
C THR A 136 33.77 -17.40 -8.48
N ASP A 137 33.34 -18.10 -9.53
CA ASP A 137 33.93 -18.08 -10.87
C ASP A 137 32.85 -17.99 -11.94
N THR A 138 32.46 -16.77 -12.26
CA THR A 138 31.42 -16.51 -13.26
C THR A 138 31.88 -16.84 -14.69
N ALA A 139 33.19 -16.76 -14.96
CA ALA A 139 33.74 -17.04 -16.28
C ALA A 139 33.75 -18.56 -16.57
N ALA A 140 34.16 -19.39 -15.60
CA ALA A 140 34.08 -20.83 -15.73
C ALA A 140 32.63 -21.31 -15.84
N ALA A 141 31.72 -20.77 -15.01
CA ALA A 141 30.30 -21.09 -15.09
C ALA A 141 29.71 -20.74 -16.46
N GLY A 142 30.09 -19.59 -17.03
CA GLY A 142 29.67 -19.17 -18.37
C GLY A 142 30.15 -20.10 -19.47
N LYS A 143 31.41 -20.59 -19.40
CA LYS A 143 31.94 -21.58 -20.34
C LYS A 143 31.17 -22.89 -20.31
N ILE A 144 30.88 -23.40 -19.10
CA ILE A 144 30.11 -24.63 -18.91
C ILE A 144 28.69 -24.44 -19.45
N MET A 145 28.04 -23.32 -19.13
CA MET A 145 26.68 -23.04 -19.60
C MET A 145 26.62 -22.95 -21.13
N ASN A 146 27.59 -22.31 -21.78
CA ASN A 146 27.68 -22.23 -23.24
C ASN A 146 27.90 -23.63 -23.86
N GLU A 147 28.73 -24.48 -23.26
CA GLU A 147 28.91 -25.86 -23.70
C GLU A 147 27.59 -26.63 -23.66
N VAL A 148 26.86 -26.55 -22.53
CA VAL A 148 25.56 -27.20 -22.35
C VAL A 148 24.55 -26.68 -23.39
N TYR A 149 24.51 -25.37 -23.62
CA TYR A 149 23.60 -24.77 -24.58
C TYR A 149 23.88 -25.21 -26.01
N GLU A 150 25.17 -25.27 -26.43
CA GLU A 150 25.55 -25.78 -27.76
C GLU A 150 25.22 -27.26 -27.95
N LYS A 151 25.35 -28.08 -26.90
CA LYS A 151 24.92 -29.50 -26.90
C LYS A 151 23.41 -29.63 -27.08
N LEU A 152 22.63 -28.83 -26.36
CA LEU A 152 21.17 -28.77 -26.51
C LEU A 152 20.75 -28.37 -27.94
N LYS A 153 21.45 -27.41 -28.55
CA LYS A 153 21.19 -26.99 -29.95
C LYS A 153 21.50 -28.10 -30.96
N LYS A 154 22.48 -28.96 -30.63
CA LYS A 154 22.80 -30.15 -31.43
C LYS A 154 21.85 -31.30 -31.21
N GLY A 155 20.85 -31.18 -30.31
CA GLY A 155 19.83 -32.19 -30.06
C GLY A 155 20.18 -33.20 -28.98
N GLU A 156 21.23 -32.94 -28.18
CA GLU A 156 21.51 -33.80 -27.02
C GLU A 156 20.35 -33.78 -26.01
N ASP A 157 20.15 -34.88 -25.33
CA ASP A 157 19.03 -35.05 -24.39
C ASP A 157 19.15 -34.13 -23.17
N PHE A 158 18.15 -33.30 -22.95
CA PHE A 158 18.10 -32.33 -21.84
C PHE A 158 18.29 -32.99 -20.47
N SER A 159 17.64 -34.13 -20.25
CA SER A 159 17.68 -34.84 -18.97
C SER A 159 19.06 -35.40 -18.67
N LYS A 160 19.78 -35.89 -19.70
CA LYS A 160 21.17 -36.34 -19.56
C LYS A 160 22.10 -35.19 -19.23
N LEU A 161 21.95 -34.03 -19.94
CA LEU A 161 22.75 -32.85 -19.66
C LEU A 161 22.45 -32.25 -18.28
N ALA A 162 21.18 -32.21 -17.86
CA ALA A 162 20.81 -31.80 -16.51
C ALA A 162 21.48 -32.68 -15.44
N GLN A 163 21.43 -34.00 -15.61
CA GLN A 163 22.04 -34.95 -14.67
C GLN A 163 23.57 -34.82 -14.62
N GLN A 164 24.20 -34.50 -15.77
CA GLN A 164 25.65 -34.39 -15.89
C GLN A 164 26.21 -33.07 -15.38
N TYR A 165 25.59 -31.96 -15.76
CA TYR A 165 26.15 -30.62 -15.60
C TYR A 165 25.48 -29.77 -14.52
N SER A 166 24.19 -30.00 -14.19
CA SER A 166 23.48 -29.15 -13.25
C SER A 166 24.16 -29.14 -11.87
N SER A 167 24.31 -27.93 -11.34
CA SER A 167 24.75 -27.71 -9.96
C SER A 167 23.66 -27.99 -8.93
N ASP A 168 22.41 -28.16 -9.35
CA ASP A 168 21.31 -28.57 -8.48
C ASP A 168 21.50 -30.04 -8.09
N PRO A 169 21.69 -30.39 -6.79
CA PRO A 169 21.85 -31.76 -6.35
C PRO A 169 20.67 -32.67 -6.73
N ALA A 170 19.44 -32.11 -6.76
CA ALA A 170 18.25 -32.85 -7.13
C ALA A 170 18.27 -33.34 -8.57
N ALA A 171 19.01 -32.66 -9.47
CA ALA A 171 19.12 -33.03 -10.87
C ALA A 171 19.80 -34.39 -11.10
N LYS A 172 20.57 -34.89 -10.12
CA LYS A 172 21.13 -36.24 -10.18
C LYS A 172 20.06 -37.32 -10.17
N ILE A 173 18.93 -37.03 -9.50
CA ILE A 173 17.82 -37.99 -9.31
C ILE A 173 16.69 -37.67 -10.30
N ASN A 174 16.21 -36.43 -10.30
CA ASN A 174 15.07 -36.00 -11.10
C ASN A 174 15.42 -35.64 -12.55
N LYS A 175 16.73 -35.66 -12.91
CA LYS A 175 17.24 -35.37 -14.27
C LYS A 175 16.83 -33.98 -14.78
N GLY A 176 16.72 -33.01 -13.84
CA GLY A 176 16.30 -31.66 -14.10
C GLY A 176 14.78 -31.45 -14.22
N ASP A 177 13.96 -32.48 -14.05
CA ASP A 177 12.50 -32.37 -13.98
C ASP A 177 12.11 -31.83 -12.61
N ILE A 178 11.67 -30.57 -12.55
CA ILE A 178 11.22 -29.89 -11.34
C ILE A 178 9.69 -29.89 -11.17
N GLY A 179 8.98 -30.67 -12.01
CA GLY A 179 7.52 -30.80 -11.96
C GLY A 179 6.78 -29.69 -12.67
N PHE A 180 5.52 -29.54 -12.30
CA PHE A 180 4.69 -28.45 -12.82
C PHE A 180 4.90 -27.18 -12.01
N ILE A 181 4.82 -26.05 -12.70
CA ILE A 181 4.75 -24.72 -12.11
C ILE A 181 3.46 -24.03 -12.53
N THR A 182 3.02 -23.10 -11.73
CA THR A 182 1.96 -22.14 -12.05
C THR A 182 2.41 -20.74 -11.71
N VAL A 183 1.54 -19.74 -11.88
CA VAL A 183 1.82 -18.35 -11.50
C VAL A 183 2.23 -18.25 -10.02
N PHE A 184 3.23 -17.44 -9.71
CA PHE A 184 3.83 -17.22 -8.36
C PHE A 184 4.56 -18.44 -7.75
N THR A 185 4.85 -19.48 -8.55
CA THR A 185 5.61 -20.65 -8.07
C THR A 185 7.12 -20.40 -8.12
N LEU A 186 7.59 -19.66 -9.10
CA LEU A 186 9.00 -19.32 -9.29
C LEU A 186 9.18 -17.78 -9.27
N PRO A 187 10.42 -17.29 -9.10
CA PRO A 187 10.73 -15.88 -9.34
C PRO A 187 10.20 -15.40 -10.68
N TYR A 188 9.72 -14.18 -10.73
CA TYR A 188 9.02 -13.60 -11.90
C TYR A 188 9.80 -13.72 -13.22
N GLU A 189 11.11 -13.52 -13.16
CA GLU A 189 11.98 -13.63 -14.35
C GLU A 189 12.02 -15.06 -14.88
N PHE A 190 12.14 -16.08 -14.01
CA PHE A 190 12.14 -17.48 -14.40
C PHE A 190 10.76 -17.91 -14.93
N GLU A 191 9.71 -17.48 -14.25
CA GLU A 191 8.35 -17.72 -14.70
C GLU A 191 8.12 -17.09 -16.08
N SER A 192 8.58 -15.86 -16.31
CA SER A 192 8.43 -15.15 -17.59
C SER A 192 9.15 -15.88 -18.73
N ILE A 193 10.33 -16.42 -18.46
CA ILE A 193 11.07 -17.24 -19.42
C ILE A 193 10.24 -18.50 -19.78
N LEU A 194 9.71 -19.19 -18.79
CA LEU A 194 8.95 -20.42 -19.00
C LEU A 194 7.65 -20.19 -19.75
N TYR A 195 6.88 -19.16 -19.37
CA TYR A 195 5.61 -18.85 -20.03
C TYR A 195 5.77 -18.33 -21.46
N THR A 196 6.98 -17.87 -21.84
CA THR A 196 7.32 -17.49 -23.22
C THR A 196 8.02 -18.60 -24.01
N THR A 197 8.48 -19.66 -23.35
CA THR A 197 9.11 -20.81 -24.01
C THR A 197 8.04 -21.79 -24.52
N ALA A 198 8.01 -22.05 -25.81
CA ALA A 198 7.03 -22.95 -26.40
C ALA A 198 7.18 -24.41 -25.88
N PRO A 199 6.10 -25.19 -25.82
CA PRO A 199 6.15 -26.59 -25.41
C PRO A 199 7.19 -27.41 -26.20
N GLY A 200 7.99 -28.21 -25.50
CA GLY A 200 9.07 -29.01 -26.04
C GLY A 200 10.39 -28.24 -26.30
N LYS A 201 10.36 -26.90 -26.23
CA LYS A 201 11.54 -26.05 -26.42
C LYS A 201 12.24 -25.72 -25.12
N PHE A 202 13.50 -25.24 -25.22
CA PHE A 202 14.29 -24.73 -24.11
C PHE A 202 14.64 -23.25 -24.34
N SER A 203 14.89 -22.54 -23.23
CA SER A 203 15.21 -21.12 -23.24
C SER A 203 16.64 -20.85 -23.66
N GLN A 204 16.93 -19.59 -23.98
CA GLN A 204 18.31 -19.08 -23.96
C GLN A 204 18.87 -19.20 -22.54
N PRO A 205 20.23 -19.28 -22.37
CA PRO A 205 20.85 -19.14 -21.07
C PRO A 205 20.48 -17.80 -20.41
N TYR A 206 19.95 -17.89 -19.19
CA TYR A 206 19.65 -16.72 -18.38
C TYR A 206 20.65 -16.58 -17.24
N LYS A 207 21.21 -15.40 -17.04
CA LYS A 207 22.15 -15.08 -15.96
C LYS A 207 21.41 -14.45 -14.79
N SER A 208 21.35 -15.16 -13.67
CA SER A 208 20.83 -14.62 -12.39
C SER A 208 21.98 -14.12 -11.50
N LYS A 209 21.64 -13.70 -10.28
CA LYS A 209 22.65 -13.35 -9.25
C LYS A 209 23.49 -14.52 -8.77
N ILE A 210 23.00 -15.77 -8.90
CA ILE A 210 23.63 -16.98 -8.33
C ILE A 210 24.23 -17.93 -9.38
N GLY A 211 23.92 -17.73 -10.66
CA GLY A 211 24.41 -18.61 -11.72
C GLY A 211 23.69 -18.43 -13.04
N TYR A 212 23.95 -19.39 -13.94
CA TYR A 212 23.26 -19.48 -15.23
C TYR A 212 22.17 -20.54 -15.19
N HIS A 213 21.07 -20.27 -15.87
CA HIS A 213 19.90 -21.12 -15.93
C HIS A 213 19.48 -21.40 -17.37
N ILE A 214 19.09 -22.62 -17.70
CA ILE A 214 18.32 -22.96 -18.90
C ILE A 214 17.07 -23.67 -18.45
N PHE A 215 15.92 -23.17 -18.89
CA PHE A 215 14.62 -23.78 -18.65
C PHE A 215 14.13 -24.52 -19.89
N LYS A 216 13.41 -25.62 -19.69
CA LYS A 216 12.72 -26.32 -20.76
C LYS A 216 11.25 -26.44 -20.42
N ASN A 217 10.38 -26.06 -21.33
CA ASN A 217 8.96 -26.32 -21.25
C ASN A 217 8.74 -27.77 -21.74
N LEU A 218 8.59 -28.70 -20.80
CA LEU A 218 8.38 -30.14 -21.10
C LEU A 218 6.96 -30.43 -21.58
N GLY A 219 6.01 -29.54 -21.31
CA GLY A 219 4.61 -29.63 -21.72
C GLY A 219 3.73 -28.67 -20.93
N GLU A 220 2.53 -28.44 -21.40
CA GLU A 220 1.55 -27.57 -20.77
C GLU A 220 0.25 -28.33 -20.52
N ARG A 221 -0.48 -27.93 -19.51
CA ARG A 221 -1.84 -28.39 -19.24
C ARG A 221 -2.71 -27.23 -18.74
N LYS A 222 -4.03 -27.39 -18.84
CA LYS A 222 -4.97 -26.50 -18.15
C LYS A 222 -4.69 -26.58 -16.63
N ALA A 223 -4.65 -25.44 -15.97
CA ALA A 223 -4.36 -25.38 -14.54
C ALA A 223 -5.37 -26.19 -13.73
N LEU A 224 -4.86 -26.97 -12.78
CA LEU A 224 -5.68 -27.91 -11.99
C LEU A 224 -6.40 -27.23 -10.82
N GLY A 225 -6.00 -26.01 -10.45
CA GLY A 225 -6.48 -25.35 -9.25
C GLY A 225 -5.88 -25.94 -7.99
N LYS A 226 -6.66 -25.94 -6.88
CA LYS A 226 -6.21 -26.49 -5.59
C LYS A 226 -6.87 -27.84 -5.33
N VAL A 227 -6.13 -28.75 -4.67
CA VAL A 227 -6.63 -30.05 -4.22
C VAL A 227 -6.95 -29.97 -2.75
N LYS A 228 -8.09 -30.59 -2.37
CA LYS A 228 -8.45 -30.88 -0.99
C LYS A 228 -8.08 -32.33 -0.69
N ALA A 229 -7.20 -32.54 0.29
CA ALA A 229 -6.72 -33.87 0.61
C ALA A 229 -6.62 -34.10 2.12
N ALA A 230 -6.71 -35.37 2.49
CA ALA A 230 -6.39 -35.87 3.81
C ALA A 230 -5.21 -36.83 3.71
N GLN A 231 -4.28 -36.78 4.67
CA GLN A 231 -3.11 -37.64 4.67
C GLN A 231 -2.89 -38.41 5.99
N ILE A 232 -2.20 -39.52 5.88
CA ILE A 232 -1.48 -40.19 6.95
C ILE A 232 -0.01 -40.14 6.57
N LEU A 233 0.82 -39.49 7.38
CA LEU A 233 2.26 -39.45 7.24
C LEU A 233 2.89 -40.38 8.28
N LEU A 234 3.65 -41.35 7.83
CA LEU A 234 4.48 -42.21 8.66
C LEU A 234 5.93 -41.78 8.49
N ALA A 235 6.37 -40.85 9.32
CA ALA A 235 7.70 -40.28 9.25
C ALA A 235 8.79 -41.27 9.67
N PHE A 236 9.98 -41.14 9.08
CA PHE A 236 11.13 -41.84 9.55
C PHE A 236 11.71 -41.18 10.80
N PRO A 237 12.05 -41.94 11.86
CA PRO A 237 12.79 -41.38 12.97
C PRO A 237 14.18 -40.90 12.51
N PRO A 238 14.77 -39.89 13.16
CA PRO A 238 16.12 -39.46 12.85
C PRO A 238 17.10 -40.63 12.91
N GLY A 239 17.94 -40.79 11.88
CA GLY A 239 18.89 -41.89 11.79
C GLY A 239 18.28 -43.27 11.47
N ALA A 240 17.07 -43.32 10.92
CA ALA A 240 16.40 -44.56 10.56
C ALA A 240 17.24 -45.43 9.63
N ASN A 241 17.53 -46.64 10.07
CA ASN A 241 18.16 -47.66 9.25
C ASN A 241 17.15 -48.39 8.34
N ASP A 242 17.63 -49.27 7.46
CA ASP A 242 16.78 -49.97 6.50
C ASP A 242 15.73 -50.88 7.16
N ALA A 243 16.02 -51.44 8.35
CA ALA A 243 15.06 -52.24 9.09
C ALA A 243 13.88 -51.37 9.58
N ASN A 244 14.16 -50.17 10.07
CA ASN A 244 13.13 -49.19 10.46
C ASN A 244 12.29 -48.74 9.26
N LYS A 245 12.93 -48.48 8.12
CA LYS A 245 12.22 -48.12 6.88
C LYS A 245 11.31 -49.25 6.41
N LYS A 246 11.76 -50.52 6.47
CA LYS A 246 10.94 -51.71 6.15
C LYS A 246 9.74 -51.83 7.09
N LYS A 247 9.91 -51.65 8.41
CA LYS A 247 8.79 -51.69 9.37
C LYS A 247 7.76 -50.60 9.05
N THR A 248 8.21 -49.38 8.74
CA THR A 248 7.32 -48.29 8.36
C THR A 248 6.56 -48.57 7.06
N ALA A 249 7.21 -49.19 6.07
CA ALA A 249 6.57 -49.63 4.84
C ALA A 249 5.47 -50.67 5.09
N ILE A 250 5.73 -51.67 5.92
CA ILE A 250 4.75 -52.69 6.28
C ILE A 250 3.55 -52.09 7.01
N LEU A 251 3.79 -51.12 7.91
CA LEU A 251 2.72 -50.38 8.58
C LEU A 251 1.90 -49.58 7.58
N ALA A 252 2.55 -48.89 6.64
CA ALA A 252 1.87 -48.10 5.59
C ALA A 252 0.96 -48.99 4.73
N ASP A 253 1.48 -50.16 4.30
CA ASP A 253 0.67 -51.13 3.55
C ASP A 253 -0.52 -51.66 4.36
N SER A 254 -0.30 -52.00 5.65
CA SER A 254 -1.37 -52.42 6.55
C SER A 254 -2.47 -51.37 6.69
N LEU A 255 -2.11 -50.11 6.90
CA LEU A 255 -3.07 -49.01 7.00
C LEU A 255 -3.81 -48.78 5.68
N TYR A 256 -3.11 -48.87 4.55
CA TYR A 256 -3.74 -48.79 3.23
C TYR A 256 -4.78 -49.92 3.05
N GLN A 257 -4.47 -51.16 3.40
CA GLN A 257 -5.40 -52.29 3.32
C GLN A 257 -6.63 -52.08 4.21
N ARG A 258 -6.47 -51.49 5.38
CA ARG A 258 -7.60 -51.11 6.25
C ARG A 258 -8.47 -50.04 5.62
N LEU A 259 -7.87 -49.00 5.03
CA LEU A 259 -8.59 -47.93 4.37
C LEU A 259 -9.42 -48.39 3.15
N ILE A 260 -8.86 -49.31 2.31
CA ILE A 260 -9.61 -49.85 1.15
C ILE A 260 -10.72 -50.83 1.58
N LYS A 261 -10.63 -51.42 2.78
CA LYS A 261 -11.70 -52.21 3.39
C LYS A 261 -12.79 -51.38 4.06
N GLY A 262 -12.62 -50.06 4.14
CA GLY A 262 -13.65 -49.13 4.63
C GLY A 262 -13.39 -48.50 5.99
N ASP A 263 -12.20 -48.71 6.58
CA ASP A 263 -11.83 -48.02 7.81
C ASP A 263 -11.81 -46.49 7.59
N ASP A 264 -12.14 -45.74 8.64
CA ASP A 264 -12.21 -44.28 8.60
C ASP A 264 -10.81 -43.66 8.57
N MET A 265 -10.53 -42.91 7.49
CA MET A 265 -9.29 -42.15 7.31
C MET A 265 -9.00 -41.23 8.50
N THR A 266 -10.03 -40.59 9.05
CA THR A 266 -9.90 -39.65 10.18
C THR A 266 -9.37 -40.36 11.43
N LYS A 267 -9.94 -41.52 11.74
CA LYS A 267 -9.53 -42.34 12.91
C LYS A 267 -8.09 -42.79 12.76
N LEU A 268 -7.74 -43.29 11.57
CA LEU A 268 -6.39 -43.77 11.31
C LEU A 268 -5.36 -42.65 11.28
N ALA A 269 -5.71 -41.47 10.74
CA ALA A 269 -4.84 -40.31 10.78
C ALA A 269 -4.56 -39.85 12.21
N SER A 270 -5.59 -39.77 13.05
CA SER A 270 -5.43 -39.39 14.47
C SER A 270 -4.59 -40.38 15.28
N GLN A 271 -4.60 -41.68 14.92
CA GLN A 271 -3.88 -42.71 15.65
C GLN A 271 -2.45 -42.93 15.18
N PHE A 272 -2.18 -42.77 13.88
CA PHE A 272 -0.94 -43.24 13.27
C PHE A 272 -0.14 -42.12 12.55
N SER A 273 -0.77 -40.98 12.21
CA SER A 273 -0.05 -39.96 11.47
C SER A 273 0.96 -39.20 12.36
N ASN A 274 2.19 -39.08 11.86
CA ASN A 274 3.22 -38.25 12.47
C ASN A 274 3.10 -36.75 12.07
N ASP A 275 2.22 -36.42 11.15
CA ASP A 275 1.82 -35.06 10.92
C ASP A 275 0.71 -34.69 11.92
N TYR A 276 1.11 -34.23 13.09
CA TYR A 276 0.20 -33.91 14.20
C TYR A 276 -0.81 -32.82 13.88
N ILE A 277 -0.44 -31.88 12.99
CA ILE A 277 -1.31 -30.77 12.60
C ILE A 277 -2.47 -31.31 11.76
N SER A 278 -2.18 -32.08 10.72
CA SER A 278 -3.23 -32.70 9.91
C SER A 278 -4.02 -33.74 10.68
N ALA A 279 -3.37 -34.55 11.53
CA ALA A 279 -4.02 -35.55 12.38
C ALA A 279 -5.10 -34.91 13.28
N ALA A 280 -4.80 -33.79 13.95
CA ALA A 280 -5.74 -33.03 14.74
C ALA A 280 -6.90 -32.44 13.90
N SER A 281 -6.66 -32.20 12.60
CA SER A 281 -7.64 -31.71 11.62
C SER A 281 -8.29 -32.85 10.82
N LYS A 282 -8.50 -34.02 11.42
CA LYS A 282 -9.12 -35.19 10.77
C LYS A 282 -8.31 -35.71 9.57
N GLY A 283 -6.99 -35.59 9.60
CA GLY A 283 -6.08 -35.90 8.51
C GLY A 283 -6.03 -34.82 7.41
N MET A 284 -6.87 -33.79 7.46
CA MET A 284 -6.93 -32.76 6.43
C MET A 284 -5.66 -31.92 6.42
N ILE A 285 -5.09 -31.75 5.24
CA ILE A 285 -4.02 -30.77 4.98
C ILE A 285 -4.62 -29.52 4.33
N PRO A 286 -3.97 -28.36 4.42
CA PRO A 286 -4.41 -27.14 3.72
C PRO A 286 -4.64 -27.39 2.23
N ASP A 287 -5.64 -26.73 1.65
CA ASP A 287 -5.88 -26.79 0.21
C ASP A 287 -4.63 -26.29 -0.53
N PHE A 288 -4.06 -27.09 -1.40
CA PHE A 288 -2.81 -26.77 -2.07
C PHE A 288 -2.91 -26.86 -3.59
N GLY A 289 -2.18 -25.98 -4.25
CA GLY A 289 -1.98 -25.95 -5.70
C GLY A 289 -0.62 -26.51 -6.12
N VAL A 290 -0.33 -26.36 -7.40
CA VAL A 290 0.93 -26.76 -8.02
C VAL A 290 2.11 -25.99 -7.43
N GLY A 291 3.22 -26.69 -7.15
CA GLY A 291 4.47 -26.12 -6.63
C GLY A 291 4.50 -25.88 -5.12
N GLN A 292 3.51 -26.36 -4.38
CA GLN A 292 3.43 -26.18 -2.92
C GLN A 292 3.92 -27.40 -2.11
N TYR A 293 4.03 -28.56 -2.77
CA TYR A 293 4.56 -29.79 -2.20
C TYR A 293 5.67 -30.37 -3.10
N ASP A 294 6.33 -31.40 -2.61
CA ASP A 294 7.31 -32.15 -3.41
C ASP A 294 6.68 -32.63 -4.74
N PRO A 295 7.39 -32.49 -5.89
CA PRO A 295 6.84 -32.88 -7.20
C PRO A 295 6.35 -34.32 -7.28
N GLY A 296 7.00 -35.26 -6.55
CA GLY A 296 6.58 -36.67 -6.47
C GLY A 296 5.26 -36.82 -5.72
N PHE A 297 5.09 -36.08 -4.61
CA PHE A 297 3.84 -36.01 -3.86
C PHE A 297 2.71 -35.45 -4.73
N GLU A 298 2.95 -34.30 -5.36
CA GLU A 298 1.98 -33.65 -6.21
C GLU A 298 1.54 -34.52 -7.39
N LYS A 299 2.48 -35.16 -8.07
CA LYS A 299 2.20 -36.08 -9.19
C LYS A 299 1.20 -37.17 -8.81
N ILE A 300 1.36 -37.76 -7.61
CA ILE A 300 0.48 -38.80 -7.12
C ILE A 300 -0.88 -38.23 -6.74
N VAL A 301 -0.91 -37.15 -5.95
CA VAL A 301 -2.15 -36.62 -5.38
C VAL A 301 -3.03 -35.96 -6.43
N PHE A 302 -2.44 -35.20 -7.38
CA PHE A 302 -3.18 -34.62 -8.51
C PHE A 302 -3.72 -35.68 -9.47
N GLY A 303 -3.08 -36.88 -9.53
CA GLY A 303 -3.54 -38.00 -10.33
C GLY A 303 -4.73 -38.77 -9.75
N LEU A 304 -5.04 -38.61 -8.46
CA LEU A 304 -6.17 -39.28 -7.81
C LEU A 304 -7.50 -38.67 -8.27
N LYS A 305 -8.54 -39.49 -8.35
CA LYS A 305 -9.94 -39.05 -8.47
C LYS A 305 -10.46 -38.62 -7.09
N SER A 306 -11.49 -37.75 -7.08
CA SER A 306 -12.17 -37.39 -5.83
C SER A 306 -12.68 -38.64 -5.10
N GLY A 307 -12.39 -38.75 -3.80
CA GLY A 307 -12.66 -39.93 -2.98
C GLY A 307 -11.62 -41.02 -3.05
N GLN A 308 -10.71 -41.03 -4.03
CA GLN A 308 -9.70 -42.05 -4.20
C GLN A 308 -8.56 -41.93 -3.18
N ILE A 309 -8.06 -43.07 -2.73
CA ILE A 309 -6.93 -43.21 -1.79
C ILE A 309 -5.70 -43.68 -2.58
N SER A 310 -4.55 -43.03 -2.35
CA SER A 310 -3.28 -43.47 -2.95
C SER A 310 -2.81 -44.79 -2.35
N LYS A 311 -2.03 -45.56 -3.10
CA LYS A 311 -1.15 -46.53 -2.49
C LYS A 311 -0.12 -45.81 -1.62
N PRO A 312 0.48 -46.48 -0.61
CA PRO A 312 1.59 -45.89 0.12
C PRO A 312 2.71 -45.49 -0.83
N PHE A 313 3.24 -44.28 -0.68
CA PHE A 313 4.35 -43.77 -1.47
C PHE A 313 5.36 -43.02 -0.60
N LEU A 314 6.60 -43.01 -1.03
CA LEU A 314 7.73 -42.51 -0.29
C LEU A 314 8.08 -41.07 -0.72
N THR A 315 8.35 -40.20 0.26
CA THR A 315 9.04 -38.92 0.09
C THR A 315 10.24 -38.84 1.04
N SER A 316 10.94 -37.72 1.05
CA SER A 316 12.02 -37.47 2.03
C SER A 316 11.53 -37.48 3.49
N HIS A 317 10.23 -37.23 3.73
CA HIS A 317 9.63 -37.19 5.05
C HIS A 317 9.19 -38.55 5.59
N GLY A 318 8.98 -39.54 4.72
CA GLY A 318 8.48 -40.87 5.08
C GLY A 318 7.45 -41.41 4.10
N TYR A 319 6.63 -42.36 4.55
CA TYR A 319 5.53 -42.90 3.76
C TYR A 319 4.26 -42.09 3.94
N HIS A 320 3.63 -41.77 2.81
CA HIS A 320 2.34 -41.09 2.75
C HIS A 320 1.25 -42.02 2.24
N ILE A 321 0.05 -41.89 2.82
CA ILE A 321 -1.21 -42.38 2.27
C ILE A 321 -2.12 -41.20 2.18
N VAL A 322 -2.58 -40.85 0.99
CA VAL A 322 -3.35 -39.65 0.75
C VAL A 322 -4.71 -39.97 0.13
N LYS A 323 -5.77 -39.42 0.68
CA LYS A 323 -7.12 -39.41 0.10
C LYS A 323 -7.41 -38.06 -0.52
N ARG A 324 -7.67 -38.03 -1.81
CA ARG A 324 -8.20 -36.79 -2.43
C ARG A 324 -9.66 -36.60 -2.05
N VAL A 325 -9.97 -35.56 -1.30
CA VAL A 325 -11.33 -35.27 -0.82
C VAL A 325 -12.11 -34.49 -1.86
N GLY A 326 -11.43 -33.60 -2.59
CA GLY A 326 -12.05 -32.76 -3.60
C GLY A 326 -11.05 -31.86 -4.33
N SER A 327 -11.55 -30.84 -5.00
CA SER A 327 -10.74 -29.80 -5.64
C SER A 327 -11.45 -28.45 -5.63
N VAL A 328 -10.67 -27.39 -5.67
CA VAL A 328 -11.13 -26.04 -5.94
C VAL A 328 -10.66 -25.68 -7.35
N PRO A 329 -11.57 -25.56 -8.32
CA PRO A 329 -11.19 -25.26 -9.70
C PRO A 329 -10.59 -23.85 -9.80
N VAL A 330 -9.79 -23.62 -10.85
CA VAL A 330 -9.29 -22.29 -11.20
C VAL A 330 -10.45 -21.40 -11.60
N VAL A 331 -10.47 -20.17 -11.10
CA VAL A 331 -11.45 -19.17 -11.54
C VAL A 331 -11.06 -18.66 -12.92
N THR A 332 -11.94 -18.83 -13.91
CA THR A 332 -11.72 -18.46 -15.31
C THR A 332 -12.34 -17.13 -15.70
N ASP A 333 -13.19 -16.56 -14.84
CA ASP A 333 -13.82 -15.25 -15.08
C ASP A 333 -12.88 -14.12 -14.59
N PRO A 334 -12.36 -13.27 -15.50
CA PRO A 334 -11.49 -12.14 -15.14
C PRO A 334 -12.24 -11.03 -14.39
N LYS A 335 -13.57 -11.07 -14.31
CA LYS A 335 -14.39 -10.12 -13.57
C LYS A 335 -14.69 -10.57 -12.13
N ASN A 336 -14.28 -11.77 -11.76
CA ASN A 336 -14.46 -12.26 -10.39
C ASN A 336 -13.62 -11.45 -9.42
N LYS A 337 -14.26 -10.58 -8.66
CA LYS A 337 -13.61 -9.64 -7.74
C LYS A 337 -12.76 -10.35 -6.67
N ALA A 338 -13.27 -11.42 -6.07
CA ALA A 338 -12.56 -12.15 -5.01
C ALA A 338 -11.25 -12.77 -5.51
N ASN A 339 -11.29 -13.39 -6.71
CA ASN A 339 -10.10 -13.97 -7.32
C ASN A 339 -9.08 -12.89 -7.73
N MET A 340 -9.56 -11.78 -8.30
CA MET A 340 -8.67 -10.69 -8.68
C MET A 340 -8.01 -10.04 -7.46
N GLU A 341 -8.70 -9.95 -6.35
CA GLU A 341 -8.15 -9.44 -5.09
C GLU A 341 -7.12 -10.40 -4.47
N GLU A 342 -7.39 -11.72 -4.51
CA GLU A 342 -6.38 -12.74 -4.10
C GLU A 342 -5.11 -12.64 -4.95
N LEU A 343 -5.26 -12.51 -6.29
CA LEU A 343 -4.12 -12.33 -7.20
C LEU A 343 -3.38 -11.00 -6.94
N ARG A 344 -4.10 -9.90 -6.67
CA ARG A 344 -3.51 -8.60 -6.31
C ARG A 344 -2.71 -8.68 -5.01
N SER A 345 -3.25 -9.35 -4.01
CA SER A 345 -2.53 -9.58 -2.74
C SER A 345 -1.22 -10.35 -2.94
N LYS A 346 -1.26 -11.43 -3.75
CA LYS A 346 -0.04 -12.20 -4.10
C LYS A 346 0.94 -11.38 -4.94
N LEU A 347 0.43 -10.58 -5.88
CA LEU A 347 1.24 -9.68 -6.71
C LEU A 347 2.02 -8.70 -5.83
N ASN A 348 1.34 -8.06 -4.87
CA ASN A 348 1.94 -7.06 -3.98
C ASN A 348 3.04 -7.66 -3.08
N GLY A 349 2.92 -8.93 -2.70
CA GLY A 349 3.94 -9.65 -1.93
C GLY A 349 5.02 -10.34 -2.78
N SER A 350 5.01 -10.17 -4.11
CA SER A 350 5.93 -10.86 -5.02
C SER A 350 7.04 -9.95 -5.55
N ASP A 351 8.09 -10.55 -6.08
CA ASP A 351 9.20 -9.88 -6.77
C ASP A 351 8.78 -9.14 -8.06
N ARG A 352 7.56 -9.37 -8.57
CA ARG A 352 6.99 -8.62 -9.69
C ARG A 352 6.84 -7.13 -9.39
N MET A 353 6.47 -6.78 -8.15
CA MET A 353 6.36 -5.38 -7.76
C MET A 353 7.73 -4.70 -7.70
N GLN A 354 8.78 -5.41 -7.30
CA GLN A 354 10.14 -4.88 -7.38
C GLN A 354 10.59 -4.69 -8.84
N ALA A 355 10.27 -5.62 -9.72
CA ALA A 355 10.54 -5.47 -11.15
C ALA A 355 9.77 -4.27 -11.75
N ALA A 356 8.53 -4.03 -11.32
CA ALA A 356 7.75 -2.86 -11.72
C ALA A 356 8.37 -1.55 -11.22
N LYS A 357 8.81 -1.51 -9.96
CA LYS A 357 9.53 -0.34 -9.41
C LYS A 357 10.82 -0.06 -10.19
N ASN A 358 11.62 -1.09 -10.43
CA ASN A 358 12.86 -0.95 -11.20
C ASN A 358 12.59 -0.40 -12.61
N PHE A 359 11.51 -0.86 -13.27
CA PHE A 359 11.11 -0.35 -14.57
C PHE A 359 10.75 1.14 -14.55
N LEU A 360 10.06 1.61 -13.51
CA LEU A 360 9.74 3.03 -13.33
C LEU A 360 11.00 3.87 -13.13
N ILE A 361 11.90 3.39 -12.27
CA ILE A 361 13.17 4.05 -12.01
C ILE A 361 14.00 4.12 -13.29
N ASP A 362 14.16 3.01 -14.02
CA ASP A 362 14.87 2.97 -15.29
C ASP A 362 14.26 3.92 -16.33
N ARG A 363 12.93 4.03 -16.37
CA ARG A 363 12.23 4.98 -17.24
C ARG A 363 12.51 6.44 -16.86
N ALA A 364 12.48 6.75 -15.58
CA ALA A 364 12.79 8.09 -15.06
C ALA A 364 14.25 8.44 -15.30
N LEU A 365 15.18 7.52 -15.02
CA LEU A 365 16.61 7.72 -15.21
C LEU A 365 17.01 7.97 -16.67
N LYS A 366 16.23 7.48 -17.64
CA LYS A 366 16.44 7.84 -19.06
C LYS A 366 16.24 9.32 -19.35
N GLN A 367 15.52 10.04 -18.47
CA GLN A 367 15.25 11.47 -18.59
C GLN A 367 16.21 12.32 -17.75
N ILE A 368 17.00 11.69 -16.86
CA ILE A 368 17.94 12.37 -15.96
C ILE A 368 19.36 12.18 -16.50
N PRO A 369 20.15 13.23 -16.64
CA PRO A 369 21.54 13.10 -17.05
C PRO A 369 22.34 12.37 -15.96
N ILE A 370 22.88 11.20 -16.30
CA ILE A 370 23.86 10.48 -15.49
C ILE A 370 25.22 10.73 -16.11
N LYS A 371 26.10 11.38 -15.36
CA LYS A 371 27.46 11.67 -15.79
C LYS A 371 28.42 10.82 -14.98
N LYS A 372 29.22 9.98 -15.67
CA LYS A 372 30.32 9.24 -15.05
C LYS A 372 31.59 10.08 -15.10
N TYR A 373 32.33 10.13 -14.01
CA TYR A 373 33.59 10.78 -13.91
C TYR A 373 34.73 9.77 -14.20
N PRO A 374 35.84 10.18 -14.82
CA PRO A 374 36.94 9.27 -15.07
C PRO A 374 37.70 8.94 -13.79
N TYR A 375 37.87 7.66 -13.52
CA TYR A 375 38.74 7.13 -12.47
C TYR A 375 39.30 5.78 -12.91
N ALA A 376 40.40 5.34 -12.29
CA ALA A 376 40.96 4.03 -12.56
C ALA A 376 40.30 2.96 -11.68
N ASP A 377 39.55 2.04 -12.30
CA ASP A 377 38.86 0.94 -11.57
C ASP A 377 39.80 0.16 -10.67
N LYS A 378 41.04 -0.07 -11.12
CA LYS A 378 42.07 -0.79 -10.35
C LYS A 378 42.46 -0.03 -9.08
N GLU A 379 42.59 1.31 -9.17
CA GLU A 379 42.87 2.13 -7.97
C GLU A 379 41.70 2.14 -7.00
N LEU A 380 40.45 2.22 -7.50
CA LEU A 380 39.27 2.14 -6.68
C LEU A 380 39.19 0.81 -5.92
N MET A 381 39.54 -0.32 -6.59
CA MET A 381 39.58 -1.63 -5.93
C MET A 381 40.64 -1.68 -4.82
N ILE A 382 41.88 -1.22 -5.10
CA ILE A 382 42.98 -1.20 -4.12
C ILE A 382 42.60 -0.29 -2.92
N PHE A 383 42.04 0.87 -3.19
CA PHE A 383 41.62 1.81 -2.16
C PHE A 383 40.46 1.24 -1.32
N SER A 384 39.51 0.60 -1.97
CA SER A 384 38.37 -0.06 -1.31
C SER A 384 38.84 -1.23 -0.42
N ASP A 385 39.75 -2.07 -0.89
CA ASP A 385 40.36 -3.15 -0.10
C ASP A 385 41.08 -2.63 1.14
N SER A 386 41.75 -1.46 1.02
CA SER A 386 42.42 -0.82 2.16
C SER A 386 41.42 -0.38 3.24
N LEU A 387 40.30 0.20 2.85
CA LEU A 387 39.31 0.74 3.79
C LEU A 387 38.33 -0.33 4.32
N LEU A 388 37.97 -1.30 3.49
CA LEU A 388 36.97 -2.31 3.87
C LEU A 388 37.58 -3.55 4.52
N ASP A 389 38.77 -3.98 4.07
CA ASP A 389 39.44 -5.20 4.50
C ASP A 389 40.73 -4.97 5.30
N ASN A 390 41.05 -3.69 5.63
CA ASN A 390 42.30 -3.29 6.30
C ASN A 390 43.57 -3.81 5.59
N LYS A 391 43.53 -3.97 4.29
CA LYS A 391 44.70 -4.38 3.50
C LYS A 391 45.64 -3.18 3.30
N ARG A 392 46.94 -3.45 3.33
CA ARG A 392 47.91 -2.40 2.97
C ARG A 392 47.77 -2.03 1.50
N LEU A 393 47.88 -0.73 1.20
CA LEU A 393 47.98 -0.26 -0.18
C LEU A 393 49.17 -0.91 -0.85
N THR A 394 48.93 -1.64 -1.94
CA THR A 394 49.96 -2.37 -2.71
C THR A 394 50.66 -1.48 -3.71
N SER A 395 50.13 -0.29 -3.99
CA SER A 395 50.70 0.74 -4.88
C SER A 395 50.14 2.11 -4.48
N PRO A 396 50.82 3.21 -4.80
CA PRO A 396 50.24 4.54 -4.67
C PRO A 396 48.95 4.65 -5.49
N VAL A 397 47.93 5.30 -4.92
CA VAL A 397 46.66 5.60 -5.59
C VAL A 397 46.44 7.11 -5.60
N THR A 398 45.82 7.62 -6.65
CA THR A 398 45.46 9.04 -6.77
C THR A 398 44.05 9.30 -6.29
N ILE A 399 43.24 8.25 -6.10
CA ILE A 399 41.88 8.30 -5.62
C ILE A 399 41.88 8.65 -4.13
N THR A 400 40.97 9.58 -3.74
CA THR A 400 40.66 9.96 -2.36
C THR A 400 39.17 9.69 -2.09
N LYS A 401 38.73 9.88 -0.86
CA LYS A 401 37.31 9.77 -0.46
C LYS A 401 36.42 10.75 -1.22
N GLU A 402 36.93 11.93 -1.53
CA GLU A 402 36.23 13.03 -2.22
C GLU A 402 36.18 12.84 -3.74
N THR A 403 36.93 11.87 -4.29
CA THR A 403 36.95 11.62 -5.72
C THR A 403 35.54 11.32 -6.24
N PRO A 404 35.02 12.09 -7.20
CA PRO A 404 33.70 11.87 -7.75
C PRO A 404 33.67 10.62 -8.66
N LEU A 405 32.66 9.78 -8.51
CA LEU A 405 32.44 8.58 -9.32
C LEU A 405 31.42 8.82 -10.42
N PHE A 406 30.29 9.39 -10.04
CA PHE A 406 29.22 9.76 -10.97
C PHE A 406 28.32 10.85 -10.37
N SER A 407 27.48 11.47 -11.21
CA SER A 407 26.38 12.32 -10.75
C SER A 407 25.06 11.87 -11.37
N ILE A 408 23.96 12.10 -10.63
CA ILE A 408 22.58 11.90 -11.07
C ILE A 408 21.88 13.24 -10.89
N GLY A 409 21.44 13.84 -11.99
CA GLY A 409 20.95 15.23 -11.95
C GLY A 409 22.01 16.17 -11.39
N ASP A 410 21.70 16.86 -10.32
CA ASP A 410 22.57 17.82 -9.60
C ASP A 410 23.35 17.19 -8.43
N GLU A 411 23.04 15.95 -8.04
CA GLU A 411 23.74 15.25 -6.95
C GLU A 411 24.97 14.50 -7.44
N THR A 412 26.11 14.67 -6.74
CA THR A 412 27.39 14.01 -7.06
C THR A 412 27.74 12.98 -5.98
N TYR A 413 28.05 11.77 -6.42
CA TYR A 413 28.39 10.63 -5.58
C TYR A 413 29.88 10.34 -5.64
N THR A 414 30.50 10.27 -4.47
CA THR A 414 31.96 10.16 -4.30
C THR A 414 32.37 8.75 -3.88
N VAL A 415 33.67 8.53 -3.82
CA VAL A 415 34.25 7.29 -3.29
C VAL A 415 33.83 7.06 -1.84
N ASP A 416 33.71 8.09 -1.00
CA ASP A 416 33.26 7.93 0.39
C ASP A 416 31.82 7.39 0.48
N ALA A 417 30.91 7.90 -0.35
CA ALA A 417 29.56 7.37 -0.45
C ALA A 417 29.54 5.90 -0.92
N TYR A 418 30.37 5.55 -1.89
CA TYR A 418 30.52 4.17 -2.36
C TYR A 418 31.07 3.25 -1.26
N ILE A 419 32.08 3.68 -0.51
CA ILE A 419 32.66 2.88 0.60
C ILE A 419 31.60 2.68 1.70
N THR A 420 30.86 3.71 2.04
CA THR A 420 29.75 3.62 3.01
C THR A 420 28.69 2.60 2.57
N TYR A 421 28.29 2.62 1.31
CA TYR A 421 27.41 1.61 0.73
C TYR A 421 28.02 0.21 0.80
N ALA A 422 29.28 0.07 0.37
CA ALA A 422 29.98 -1.20 0.31
C ALA A 422 30.20 -1.83 1.71
N GLN A 423 30.40 -1.05 2.76
CA GLN A 423 30.50 -1.55 4.15
C GLN A 423 29.25 -2.35 4.52
N THR A 424 28.07 -1.93 4.10
CA THR A 424 26.81 -2.59 4.42
C THR A 424 26.49 -3.74 3.46
N TRP A 425 26.72 -3.56 2.16
CA TRP A 425 26.13 -4.41 1.12
C TRP A 425 27.11 -5.29 0.36
N ARG A 426 28.42 -5.15 0.59
CA ARG A 426 29.44 -5.94 -0.12
C ARG A 426 29.38 -7.44 0.22
N TYR A 427 29.16 -7.78 1.48
CA TYR A 427 29.09 -9.17 1.90
C TYR A 427 27.68 -9.73 1.72
N ARG A 428 27.61 -10.98 1.24
CA ARG A 428 26.33 -11.66 1.06
C ARG A 428 25.75 -12.09 2.39
N PRO A 429 24.43 -11.91 2.62
CA PRO A 429 23.79 -12.29 3.89
C PRO A 429 23.87 -13.80 4.20
N ASP A 430 24.04 -14.63 3.16
CA ASP A 430 24.16 -16.09 3.26
C ASP A 430 25.56 -16.58 3.67
N GLY A 431 26.50 -15.68 3.94
CA GLY A 431 27.85 -15.98 4.34
C GLY A 431 28.76 -16.49 3.21
N THR A 432 28.33 -16.46 1.95
CA THR A 432 29.13 -16.97 0.80
C THR A 432 30.23 -16.02 0.34
N GLY A 433 30.54 -14.97 1.11
CA GLY A 433 31.65 -14.06 0.88
C GLY A 433 31.29 -12.72 0.24
N ALA A 434 32.30 -12.00 -0.24
CA ALA A 434 32.13 -10.67 -0.81
C ALA A 434 31.66 -10.72 -2.28
N LYS A 435 30.82 -9.76 -2.66
CA LYS A 435 30.48 -9.51 -4.07
C LYS A 435 31.66 -8.90 -4.81
N PRO A 436 31.81 -9.16 -6.14
CA PRO A 436 32.77 -8.43 -6.96
C PRO A 436 32.54 -6.92 -6.93
N TYR A 437 33.60 -6.12 -6.95
CA TYR A 437 33.49 -4.65 -6.87
C TYR A 437 32.60 -4.05 -7.96
N GLN A 438 32.68 -4.56 -9.20
CA GLN A 438 31.80 -4.09 -10.27
C GLN A 438 30.33 -4.32 -9.94
N GLN A 439 29.99 -5.46 -9.36
CA GLN A 439 28.61 -5.73 -8.93
C GLN A 439 28.17 -4.77 -7.83
N VAL A 440 29.06 -4.49 -6.86
CA VAL A 440 28.77 -3.53 -5.76
C VAL A 440 28.59 -2.12 -6.32
N MET A 441 29.38 -1.72 -7.33
CA MET A 441 29.25 -0.43 -8.00
C MET A 441 27.92 -0.32 -8.76
N ASP A 442 27.55 -1.35 -9.52
CA ASP A 442 26.29 -1.36 -10.26
C ASP A 442 25.08 -1.30 -9.29
N GLU A 443 25.15 -2.04 -8.18
CA GLU A 443 24.12 -2.00 -7.12
C GLU A 443 24.09 -0.64 -6.43
N PHE A 444 25.23 -0.01 -6.17
CA PHE A 444 25.33 1.32 -5.59
C PHE A 444 24.71 2.38 -6.50
N MET A 445 25.09 2.38 -7.78
CA MET A 445 24.51 3.32 -8.76
C MET A 445 22.98 3.17 -8.85
N HIS A 446 22.48 1.92 -8.83
CA HIS A 446 21.04 1.68 -8.87
C HIS A 446 20.36 2.13 -7.58
N HIS A 447 20.97 1.89 -6.43
CA HIS A 447 20.47 2.34 -5.13
C HIS A 447 20.36 3.86 -5.07
N GLU A 448 21.42 4.58 -5.44
CA GLU A 448 21.41 6.04 -5.43
C GLU A 448 20.42 6.63 -6.44
N ALA A 449 20.27 5.97 -7.59
CA ALA A 449 19.25 6.33 -8.56
C ALA A 449 17.82 6.16 -8.03
N GLU A 450 17.57 5.10 -7.28
CA GLU A 450 16.29 4.90 -6.57
C GLU A 450 16.07 5.99 -5.53
N GLN A 451 17.09 6.32 -4.71
CA GLN A 451 16.99 7.37 -3.70
C GLN A 451 16.75 8.74 -4.34
N TYR A 452 17.47 9.07 -5.42
CA TYR A 452 17.27 10.29 -6.18
C TYR A 452 15.83 10.38 -6.73
N TYR A 453 15.33 9.32 -7.35
CA TYR A 453 13.95 9.27 -7.84
C TYR A 453 12.93 9.46 -6.70
N ARG A 454 13.17 8.84 -5.54
CA ARG A 454 12.30 8.97 -4.35
C ARG A 454 12.32 10.38 -3.78
N SER A 455 13.49 10.99 -3.67
CA SER A 455 13.64 12.35 -3.11
C SER A 455 13.07 13.43 -4.03
N HIS A 456 13.05 13.18 -5.34
CA HIS A 456 12.57 14.11 -6.38
C HIS A 456 11.26 13.64 -7.04
N LEU A 457 10.45 12.83 -6.34
CA LEU A 457 9.25 12.23 -6.94
C LEU A 457 8.26 13.28 -7.46
N GLU A 458 8.23 14.45 -6.86
CA GLU A 458 7.45 15.61 -7.31
C GLU A 458 7.77 16.03 -8.75
N ASP A 459 9.01 15.83 -9.21
CA ASP A 459 9.44 16.17 -10.57
C ASP A 459 9.01 15.13 -11.61
N PHE A 460 8.79 13.89 -11.18
CA PHE A 460 8.47 12.76 -12.03
C PHE A 460 6.98 12.39 -12.02
N ASN A 461 6.23 12.79 -10.98
CA ASN A 461 4.83 12.42 -10.80
C ASN A 461 3.97 13.65 -10.50
N PRO A 462 3.24 14.18 -11.51
CA PRO A 462 2.41 15.36 -11.36
C PRO A 462 1.28 15.21 -10.32
N ASP A 463 0.75 13.99 -10.15
CA ASP A 463 -0.32 13.73 -9.17
C ASP A 463 0.24 13.76 -7.74
N PHE A 464 1.42 13.22 -7.55
CA PHE A 464 2.14 13.30 -6.26
C PHE A 464 2.47 14.76 -5.91
N ARG A 465 3.06 15.51 -6.85
CA ARG A 465 3.32 16.96 -6.69
C ARG A 465 2.06 17.69 -6.27
N THR A 466 0.97 17.47 -7.01
CA THR A 466 -0.31 18.11 -6.73
C THR A 466 -0.81 17.83 -5.31
N GLN A 467 -0.72 16.58 -4.86
CA GLN A 467 -1.16 16.20 -3.51
C GLN A 467 -0.27 16.85 -2.44
N MET A 468 1.04 16.88 -2.66
CA MET A 468 1.97 17.55 -1.74
C MET A 468 1.74 19.07 -1.67
N ASP A 469 1.51 19.71 -2.81
CA ASP A 469 1.21 21.14 -2.87
C ASP A 469 -0.11 21.47 -2.18
N GLU A 470 -1.18 20.68 -2.40
CA GLU A 470 -2.47 20.86 -1.73
C GLU A 470 -2.34 20.72 -0.20
N PHE A 471 -1.54 19.78 0.27
CA PHE A 471 -1.31 19.58 1.70
C PHE A 471 -0.50 20.73 2.31
N LYS A 472 0.56 21.15 1.63
CA LYS A 472 1.36 22.31 2.05
C LYS A 472 0.51 23.57 2.13
N ASP A 473 -0.26 23.85 1.10
CA ASP A 473 -1.18 24.99 1.05
C ASP A 473 -2.24 24.92 2.17
N GLY A 474 -2.75 23.71 2.46
CA GLY A 474 -3.70 23.49 3.55
C GLY A 474 -3.11 23.80 4.93
N ASN A 475 -1.89 23.34 5.22
CA ASN A 475 -1.19 23.66 6.46
C ASN A 475 -0.90 25.16 6.60
N LEU A 476 -0.46 25.81 5.52
CA LEU A 476 -0.21 27.24 5.51
C LEU A 476 -1.50 28.04 5.74
N PHE A 477 -2.60 27.62 5.12
CA PHE A 477 -3.90 28.23 5.33
C PHE A 477 -4.36 28.10 6.78
N PHE A 478 -4.25 26.91 7.38
CA PHE A 478 -4.61 26.68 8.76
C PHE A 478 -3.77 27.54 9.72
N GLU A 479 -2.46 27.55 9.54
CA GLU A 479 -1.53 28.30 10.40
C GLU A 479 -1.78 29.79 10.35
N ILE A 480 -2.01 30.36 9.15
CA ILE A 480 -2.27 31.77 9.04
C ILE A 480 -3.65 32.16 9.58
N MET A 481 -4.66 31.30 9.39
CA MET A 481 -5.99 31.51 9.99
C MET A 481 -5.92 31.45 11.52
N GLN A 482 -5.13 30.51 12.06
CA GLN A 482 -4.92 30.39 13.50
C GLN A 482 -4.31 31.65 14.09
N ARG A 483 -3.29 32.22 13.43
CA ARG A 483 -2.58 33.41 13.93
C ARG A 483 -3.32 34.72 13.70
N GLU A 484 -3.94 34.86 12.55
CA GLU A 484 -4.54 36.15 12.15
C GLU A 484 -6.01 36.27 12.56
N ILE A 485 -6.75 35.17 12.66
CA ILE A 485 -8.19 35.21 12.91
C ILE A 485 -8.55 34.50 14.21
N TRP A 486 -8.37 33.17 14.28
CA TRP A 486 -8.93 32.37 15.38
C TRP A 486 -8.28 32.67 16.72
N GLY A 487 -6.94 32.74 16.75
CA GLY A 487 -6.20 33.05 17.97
C GLY A 487 -6.41 34.49 18.44
N LYS A 488 -6.45 35.44 17.50
CA LYS A 488 -6.75 36.85 17.83
C LYS A 488 -8.16 37.00 18.40
N ALA A 489 -9.16 36.44 17.72
CA ALA A 489 -10.56 36.53 18.17
C ALA A 489 -10.76 35.80 19.53
N GLN A 490 -10.05 34.74 19.81
CA GLN A 490 -10.21 34.00 21.06
C GLN A 490 -9.58 34.72 22.26
N ASN A 491 -8.48 35.47 22.04
CA ASN A 491 -7.66 36.04 23.10
C ASN A 491 -7.93 37.54 23.35
N ASP A 492 -8.55 38.25 22.42
CA ASP A 492 -8.82 39.70 22.53
C ASP A 492 -10.16 39.95 23.21
N THR A 493 -10.20 39.78 24.54
CA THR A 493 -11.41 39.99 25.34
C THR A 493 -11.96 41.42 25.19
N THR A 494 -11.11 42.43 25.09
CA THR A 494 -11.53 43.83 24.97
C THR A 494 -12.27 44.06 23.66
N ALA A 495 -11.75 43.57 22.54
CA ALA A 495 -12.40 43.67 21.24
C ALA A 495 -13.71 42.89 21.20
N LEU A 496 -13.77 41.70 21.82
CA LEU A 496 -14.97 40.87 21.91
C LEU A 496 -16.08 41.57 22.71
N GLU A 497 -15.76 42.21 23.84
CA GLU A 497 -16.73 42.97 24.65
C GLU A 497 -17.23 44.19 23.88
N ALA A 498 -16.36 44.91 23.20
CA ALA A 498 -16.74 46.04 22.34
C ALA A 498 -17.64 45.59 21.19
N TYR A 499 -17.29 44.46 20.52
CA TYR A 499 -18.09 43.91 19.44
C TYR A 499 -19.47 43.45 19.93
N TYR A 500 -19.53 42.78 21.08
CA TYR A 500 -20.80 42.43 21.72
C TYR A 500 -21.65 43.65 22.05
N ALA A 501 -21.07 44.69 22.64
CA ALA A 501 -21.79 45.93 22.99
C ALA A 501 -22.44 46.60 21.76
N GLN A 502 -21.73 46.65 20.62
CA GLN A 502 -22.24 47.20 19.37
C GLN A 502 -23.32 46.32 18.71
N ASN A 503 -23.28 45.01 18.93
CA ASN A 503 -24.15 44.03 18.29
C ASN A 503 -25.11 43.32 19.26
N LYS A 504 -25.31 43.87 20.46
CA LYS A 504 -26.05 43.24 21.56
C LYS A 504 -27.45 42.73 21.19
N THR A 505 -28.14 43.46 20.30
CA THR A 505 -29.49 43.08 19.84
C THR A 505 -29.54 41.84 18.98
N ARG A 506 -28.41 41.35 18.48
CA ARG A 506 -28.30 40.10 17.69
C ARG A 506 -28.26 38.87 18.59
N TYR A 507 -27.85 39.02 19.85
CA TYR A 507 -27.60 37.89 20.77
C TYR A 507 -28.80 37.69 21.70
N ASN A 508 -29.80 37.02 21.20
CA ASN A 508 -30.99 36.68 21.96
C ASN A 508 -31.14 35.16 22.07
N TRP A 509 -31.65 34.71 23.18
CA TRP A 509 -32.08 33.35 23.36
C TRP A 509 -33.26 33.03 22.45
N LYS A 510 -33.25 31.90 21.79
CA LYS A 510 -34.47 31.24 21.33
C LYS A 510 -35.24 30.75 22.53
N LYS A 511 -36.39 30.07 22.34
CA LYS A 511 -37.02 29.34 23.46
C LYS A 511 -36.00 28.47 24.14
N SER A 512 -35.86 28.56 25.45
CA SER A 512 -34.76 27.94 26.19
C SER A 512 -35.22 27.44 27.56
N ALA A 513 -34.41 26.61 28.17
CA ALA A 513 -34.66 26.12 29.53
C ALA A 513 -33.33 25.98 30.30
N ASP A 514 -33.37 26.31 31.61
CA ASP A 514 -32.36 25.82 32.51
C ASP A 514 -32.62 24.32 32.68
N ALA A 515 -31.65 23.51 32.35
CA ALA A 515 -31.76 22.06 32.38
C ALA A 515 -30.45 21.42 32.83
N ILE A 516 -30.57 20.25 33.39
CA ILE A 516 -29.44 19.36 33.64
C ILE A 516 -29.47 18.31 32.56
N VAL A 517 -28.48 18.31 31.68
CA VAL A 517 -28.33 17.29 30.65
C VAL A 517 -27.36 16.22 31.14
N PHE A 518 -27.83 14.97 31.14
CA PHE A 518 -27.03 13.82 31.53
C PHE A 518 -26.55 13.08 30.30
N PHE A 519 -25.25 12.80 30.25
CA PHE A 519 -24.60 12.00 29.24
C PHE A 519 -24.12 10.70 29.91
N CYS A 520 -24.70 9.57 29.54
CA CYS A 520 -24.38 8.25 30.07
C CYS A 520 -23.58 7.45 29.03
N SER A 521 -22.51 6.77 29.44
CA SER A 521 -21.66 5.99 28.56
C SER A 521 -22.34 4.76 27.96
N ASP A 522 -23.39 4.23 28.67
CA ASP A 522 -24.11 3.02 28.29
C ASP A 522 -25.56 3.04 28.83
N GLU A 523 -26.42 2.14 28.30
CA GLU A 523 -27.81 2.01 28.70
C GLU A 523 -27.97 1.58 30.18
N GLY A 524 -26.98 0.85 30.73
CA GLY A 524 -27.04 0.39 32.11
C GLY A 524 -26.88 1.55 33.10
N SER A 525 -25.92 2.44 32.85
CA SER A 525 -25.71 3.66 33.64
C SER A 525 -26.85 4.66 33.45
N GLU A 526 -27.36 4.80 32.21
CA GLU A 526 -28.57 5.61 31.96
C GLU A 526 -29.75 5.14 32.77
N LYS A 527 -30.12 3.87 32.68
CA LYS A 527 -31.29 3.32 33.39
C LYS A 527 -31.17 3.51 34.92
N ALA A 528 -29.99 3.25 35.47
CA ALA A 528 -29.72 3.44 36.90
C ALA A 528 -29.91 4.89 37.33
N LEU A 529 -29.40 5.85 36.55
CA LEU A 529 -29.56 7.27 36.84
C LEU A 529 -30.97 7.78 36.57
N TYR A 530 -31.55 7.41 35.43
CA TYR A 530 -32.90 7.85 35.02
C TYR A 530 -33.96 7.47 36.02
N ASP A 531 -33.93 6.24 36.53
CA ASP A 531 -34.87 5.76 37.56
C ASP A 531 -34.72 6.53 38.89
N GLN A 532 -33.49 6.89 39.28
CA GLN A 532 -33.23 7.69 40.49
C GLN A 532 -33.71 9.12 40.34
N VAL A 533 -33.37 9.77 39.21
CA VAL A 533 -33.78 11.14 38.92
C VAL A 533 -35.29 11.26 38.79
N ARG A 534 -35.98 10.27 38.22
CA ARG A 534 -37.46 10.24 38.19
C ARG A 534 -38.10 10.11 39.57
N LYS A 535 -37.50 9.35 40.48
CA LYS A 535 -38.03 9.18 41.85
C LYS A 535 -37.78 10.42 42.71
N ASN A 536 -36.62 11.01 42.62
CA ASN A 536 -36.23 12.20 43.37
C ASN A 536 -35.36 13.15 42.51
N PRO A 537 -35.99 14.02 41.68
CA PRO A 537 -35.26 14.93 40.81
C PRO A 537 -34.30 15.85 41.56
N SER A 538 -34.57 16.24 42.81
CA SER A 538 -33.70 17.13 43.59
C SER A 538 -32.37 16.45 44.00
N ALA A 539 -32.31 15.13 44.05
CA ALA A 539 -31.11 14.37 44.37
C ALA A 539 -30.24 14.04 43.14
N TRP A 540 -30.51 14.67 41.99
CA TRP A 540 -29.84 14.38 40.74
C TRP A 540 -28.29 14.40 40.84
N LYS A 541 -27.75 15.35 41.61
CA LYS A 541 -26.30 15.50 41.78
C LYS A 541 -25.68 14.30 42.48
N THR A 542 -26.27 13.89 43.62
CA THR A 542 -25.82 12.70 44.36
C THR A 542 -25.94 11.43 43.53
N ALA A 543 -27.02 11.32 42.73
CA ALA A 543 -27.24 10.17 41.87
C ALA A 543 -26.21 10.14 40.69
N SER A 544 -25.88 11.29 40.13
CA SER A 544 -24.86 11.43 39.08
C SER A 544 -23.47 11.17 39.62
N ASP A 545 -23.13 11.78 40.79
CA ASP A 545 -21.81 11.63 41.41
C ASP A 545 -21.52 10.16 41.82
N ALA A 546 -22.54 9.40 42.17
CA ALA A 546 -22.43 7.96 42.44
C ALA A 546 -22.06 7.12 41.20
N LEU A 547 -22.23 7.67 40.01
CA LEU A 547 -21.93 7.07 38.70
C LEU A 547 -20.89 7.87 37.92
N ALA A 548 -20.05 8.65 38.59
CA ALA A 548 -19.17 9.68 38.00
C ALA A 548 -18.24 9.16 36.89
N GLU A 549 -17.84 7.88 36.90
CA GLU A 549 -17.02 7.29 35.80
C GLU A 549 -17.79 7.04 34.51
N LYS A 550 -19.13 6.99 34.58
CA LYS A 550 -20.02 6.62 33.47
C LYS A 550 -21.04 7.71 33.12
N VAL A 551 -21.12 8.74 33.90
CA VAL A 551 -22.12 9.81 33.75
C VAL A 551 -21.47 11.17 33.88
N VAL A 552 -21.75 12.03 32.90
CA VAL A 552 -21.46 13.47 32.99
C VAL A 552 -22.79 14.23 33.06
N ALA A 553 -22.95 15.09 34.05
CA ALA A 553 -24.12 15.96 34.18
C ALA A 553 -23.69 17.42 33.95
N ASP A 554 -24.31 18.08 32.99
CA ASP A 554 -24.09 19.50 32.69
C ASP A 554 -25.35 20.30 33.03
N SER A 555 -25.22 21.24 33.96
CA SER A 555 -26.28 22.12 34.40
C SER A 555 -26.10 23.50 33.82
N SER A 556 -26.85 23.81 32.77
CA SER A 556 -26.73 25.05 32.01
C SER A 556 -28.09 25.49 31.45
N ARG A 557 -28.15 26.70 30.90
CA ARG A 557 -29.26 27.13 30.06
C ARG A 557 -29.03 26.70 28.62
N TYR A 558 -29.98 25.96 28.08
CA TYR A 558 -29.95 25.42 26.71
C TYR A 558 -31.11 25.99 25.89
N GLU A 559 -30.88 26.20 24.59
CA GLU A 559 -32.01 26.30 23.66
C GLU A 559 -32.74 24.97 23.58
N LEU A 560 -34.07 24.97 23.40
CA LEU A 560 -34.85 23.73 23.43
C LEU A 560 -34.35 22.71 22.39
N GLU A 561 -33.84 23.15 21.26
CA GLU A 561 -33.26 22.30 20.20
C GLU A 561 -32.02 21.52 20.64
N GLN A 562 -31.31 22.00 21.67
CA GLN A 562 -30.10 21.39 22.22
C GLN A 562 -30.40 20.36 23.30
N ILE A 563 -31.61 20.31 23.79
CA ILE A 563 -32.04 19.40 24.86
C ILE A 563 -32.44 18.06 24.25
N PRO A 564 -31.88 16.94 24.73
CA PRO A 564 -32.25 15.60 24.24
C PRO A 564 -33.78 15.39 24.26
N ASN A 565 -34.33 15.01 23.10
CA ASN A 565 -35.75 14.70 22.91
C ASN A 565 -36.74 15.88 23.21
N ALA A 566 -36.30 17.12 23.04
CA ALA A 566 -37.12 18.30 23.24
C ALA A 566 -38.19 18.56 22.16
N GLY A 567 -38.10 17.87 21.02
CA GLY A 567 -38.78 18.29 19.77
C GLY A 567 -40.29 18.01 19.68
N THR A 568 -40.94 17.36 20.65
CA THR A 568 -42.32 16.87 20.49
C THR A 568 -43.31 17.28 21.59
N THR A 569 -42.87 17.90 22.70
CA THR A 569 -43.70 18.24 23.84
C THR A 569 -43.44 19.66 24.34
N SER A 570 -44.48 20.33 24.85
CA SER A 570 -44.29 21.63 25.52
C SER A 570 -43.48 21.40 26.79
N MET A 571 -42.21 21.85 26.79
CA MET A 571 -41.32 21.75 27.94
C MET A 571 -41.85 22.54 29.12
N GLN A 572 -41.87 21.94 30.30
CA GLN A 572 -42.26 22.56 31.55
C GLN A 572 -41.22 22.28 32.64
N ALA A 573 -41.14 23.16 33.62
CA ALA A 573 -40.30 22.95 34.78
C ALA A 573 -40.71 21.65 35.50
N GLY A 574 -39.73 20.89 35.95
CA GLY A 574 -39.93 19.56 36.60
C GLY A 574 -39.98 18.37 35.61
N MET A 575 -40.01 18.62 34.33
CA MET A 575 -40.08 17.56 33.32
C MET A 575 -38.72 16.88 33.15
N ILE A 576 -38.74 15.54 32.97
CA ILE A 576 -37.58 14.76 32.57
C ILE A 576 -37.83 14.25 31.15
N THR A 577 -36.90 14.46 30.24
CA THR A 577 -37.02 14.02 28.84
C THR A 577 -36.78 12.51 28.73
N ASN A 578 -37.37 11.90 27.69
CA ASN A 578 -37.09 10.50 27.42
C ASN A 578 -35.63 10.35 26.92
N PRO A 579 -34.96 9.27 27.33
CA PRO A 579 -33.60 9.02 26.89
C PRO A 579 -33.46 8.89 25.37
N VAL A 580 -32.35 9.37 24.83
CA VAL A 580 -31.97 9.30 23.39
C VAL A 580 -30.65 8.56 23.27
N LYS A 581 -30.66 7.46 22.55
CA LYS A 581 -29.45 6.67 22.29
C LYS A 581 -28.71 7.17 21.05
N ASN A 582 -27.42 7.40 21.17
CA ASN A 582 -26.52 7.64 20.05
C ASN A 582 -26.17 6.29 19.39
N LYS A 583 -26.47 6.16 18.10
CA LYS A 583 -26.24 4.93 17.33
C LYS A 583 -24.77 4.69 17.02
N THR A 584 -23.93 5.72 17.11
CA THR A 584 -22.52 5.63 16.72
C THR A 584 -21.65 5.05 17.81
N ASP A 585 -21.86 5.47 19.07
CA ASP A 585 -21.03 5.10 20.22
C ASP A 585 -21.78 4.37 21.34
N GLY A 586 -23.12 4.24 21.20
CA GLY A 586 -23.98 3.58 22.19
C GLY A 586 -24.28 4.40 23.44
N SER A 587 -23.76 5.65 23.54
CA SER A 587 -24.09 6.56 24.66
C SER A 587 -25.56 6.94 24.66
N VAL A 588 -26.06 7.33 25.84
CA VAL A 588 -27.47 7.70 26.03
C VAL A 588 -27.54 9.04 26.76
N SER A 589 -28.39 9.94 26.30
CA SER A 589 -28.61 11.24 26.96
C SER A 589 -30.07 11.52 27.24
N PHE A 590 -30.35 12.21 28.37
CA PHE A 590 -31.65 12.75 28.75
C PHE A 590 -31.46 14.05 29.57
N ALA A 591 -32.53 14.78 29.82
CA ALA A 591 -32.45 16.03 30.56
C ALA A 591 -33.52 16.15 31.62
N TYR A 592 -33.20 16.88 32.70
CA TYR A 592 -34.13 17.36 33.72
C TYR A 592 -34.29 18.87 33.59
N ILE A 593 -35.53 19.34 33.37
CA ILE A 593 -35.86 20.75 33.12
C ILE A 593 -36.12 21.45 34.45
N LEU A 594 -35.33 22.47 34.75
CA LEU A 594 -35.48 23.27 35.98
C LEU A 594 -36.41 24.45 35.79
N LYS A 595 -36.29 25.17 34.67
CA LYS A 595 -37.06 26.37 34.37
C LYS A 595 -37.11 26.60 32.86
N THR A 596 -38.19 27.12 32.34
CA THR A 596 -38.36 27.47 30.93
C THR A 596 -38.44 29.00 30.72
N TYR A 597 -37.96 29.43 29.55
CA TYR A 597 -37.90 30.86 29.17
C TYR A 597 -38.45 31.07 27.76
N PRO A 598 -39.18 32.20 27.54
CA PRO A 598 -39.64 32.55 26.22
C PRO A 598 -38.47 32.91 25.29
N ALA A 599 -38.73 32.97 23.98
CA ALA A 599 -37.76 33.44 22.99
C ALA A 599 -37.53 34.95 23.15
N ASN A 600 -36.47 35.43 22.51
CA ASN A 600 -36.06 36.83 22.42
C ASN A 600 -35.62 37.47 23.75
N MET A 601 -35.25 36.68 24.74
CA MET A 601 -34.55 37.20 25.90
C MET A 601 -33.08 37.52 25.57
N PRO A 602 -32.56 38.69 25.94
CA PRO A 602 -31.18 39.04 25.66
C PRO A 602 -30.22 38.11 26.43
N ARG A 603 -29.19 37.67 25.76
CA ARG A 603 -28.03 36.99 26.37
C ARG A 603 -27.09 38.03 26.93
N ASN A 604 -26.56 37.81 28.13
CA ASN A 604 -25.41 38.60 28.58
C ASN A 604 -24.12 38.18 27.83
N TYR A 605 -23.01 38.91 28.02
CA TYR A 605 -21.76 38.62 27.29
C TYR A 605 -21.25 37.20 27.54
N SER A 606 -21.28 36.70 28.78
CA SER A 606 -20.84 35.37 29.10
C SER A 606 -21.67 34.30 28.39
N GLU A 607 -22.99 34.47 28.33
CA GLU A 607 -23.92 33.57 27.63
C GLU A 607 -23.78 33.63 26.10
N ALA A 608 -23.37 34.78 25.58
CA ALA A 608 -23.20 35.02 24.16
C ALA A 608 -21.76 34.75 23.65
N LYS A 609 -20.78 34.57 24.54
CA LYS A 609 -19.35 34.58 24.24
C LYS A 609 -18.97 33.73 23.02
N GLY A 610 -19.47 32.51 22.94
CA GLY A 610 -19.18 31.61 21.81
C GLY A 610 -19.71 32.14 20.47
N LEU A 611 -20.92 32.72 20.48
CA LEU A 611 -21.54 33.34 19.31
C LEU A 611 -20.78 34.61 18.90
N VAL A 612 -20.40 35.42 19.90
CA VAL A 612 -19.62 36.65 19.69
C VAL A 612 -18.27 36.34 19.07
N ILE A 613 -17.55 35.34 19.56
CA ILE A 613 -16.27 34.87 18.98
C ILE A 613 -16.46 34.47 17.52
N SER A 614 -17.48 33.67 17.23
CA SER A 614 -17.75 33.21 15.86
C SER A 614 -18.06 34.35 14.91
N ASP A 615 -18.95 35.27 15.31
CA ASP A 615 -19.30 36.46 14.49
C ASP A 615 -18.10 37.40 14.31
N TYR A 616 -17.31 37.60 15.37
CA TYR A 616 -16.12 38.44 15.34
C TYR A 616 -15.03 37.84 14.44
N GLN A 617 -14.86 36.54 14.41
CA GLN A 617 -13.96 35.85 13.47
C GLN A 617 -14.35 36.15 12.03
N VAL A 618 -15.64 36.10 11.69
CA VAL A 618 -16.16 36.44 10.34
C VAL A 618 -15.86 37.87 9.98
N GLU A 619 -16.05 38.81 10.93
CA GLU A 619 -15.76 40.22 10.68
C GLU A 619 -14.27 40.50 10.50
N LEU A 620 -13.40 39.92 11.35
CA LEU A 620 -11.94 40.00 11.22
C LEU A 620 -11.48 39.45 9.86
N GLU A 621 -12.00 38.28 9.48
CA GLU A 621 -11.65 37.68 8.20
C GLU A 621 -12.03 38.53 7.02
N LYS A 622 -13.23 39.12 7.02
CA LYS A 622 -13.72 40.03 5.97
C LYS A 622 -12.85 41.27 5.84
N GLN A 623 -12.49 41.89 6.97
CA GLN A 623 -11.61 43.05 7.00
C GLN A 623 -10.22 42.69 6.46
N TRP A 624 -9.66 41.60 6.91
CA TRP A 624 -8.35 41.17 6.49
C TRP A 624 -8.29 40.74 5.01
N VAL A 625 -9.30 40.04 4.49
CA VAL A 625 -9.40 39.74 3.05
C VAL A 625 -9.48 41.00 2.21
N THR A 626 -10.15 42.03 2.72
CA THR A 626 -10.20 43.36 2.05
C THR A 626 -8.81 44.01 1.97
N GLU A 627 -8.01 43.89 3.04
CA GLU A 627 -6.62 44.36 3.06
C GLU A 627 -5.74 43.53 2.12
N LEU A 628 -5.91 42.19 2.12
CA LEU A 628 -5.17 41.32 1.22
C LEU A 628 -5.49 41.61 -0.26
N LYS A 629 -6.75 41.94 -0.61
CA LYS A 629 -7.13 42.34 -1.97
C LYS A 629 -6.49 43.68 -2.39
N LYS A 630 -6.22 44.60 -1.44
CA LYS A 630 -5.45 45.83 -1.71
C LYS A 630 -3.96 45.50 -1.93
N LYS A 631 -3.41 44.59 -1.12
CA LYS A 631 -2.00 44.17 -1.21
C LYS A 631 -1.72 43.34 -2.47
N TYR A 632 -2.66 42.51 -2.86
CA TYR A 632 -2.61 41.62 -4.03
C TYR A 632 -3.84 41.89 -4.92
N PRO A 633 -3.80 42.88 -5.82
CA PRO A 633 -4.93 43.18 -6.70
C PRO A 633 -5.37 41.96 -7.51
N VAL A 634 -6.66 41.66 -7.46
CA VAL A 634 -7.23 40.48 -8.13
C VAL A 634 -7.86 40.88 -9.45
N THR A 635 -7.52 40.13 -10.52
CA THR A 635 -8.15 40.27 -11.84
C THR A 635 -8.61 38.92 -12.34
N ILE A 636 -9.91 38.75 -12.57
CA ILE A 636 -10.50 37.48 -13.05
C ILE A 636 -10.59 37.54 -14.58
N ASP A 637 -10.15 36.43 -15.24
CA ASP A 637 -10.42 36.25 -16.67
C ASP A 637 -11.85 35.68 -16.83
N GLU A 638 -12.80 36.58 -17.07
CA GLU A 638 -14.21 36.22 -17.23
C GLU A 638 -14.46 35.31 -18.44
N LYS A 639 -13.62 35.34 -19.48
CA LYS A 639 -13.76 34.43 -20.63
C LYS A 639 -13.42 33.00 -20.23
N VAL A 640 -12.32 32.84 -19.52
CA VAL A 640 -11.90 31.51 -18.99
C VAL A 640 -12.94 31.01 -18.01
N PHE A 641 -13.43 31.87 -17.09
CA PHE A 641 -14.48 31.49 -16.15
C PHE A 641 -15.74 30.98 -16.86
N GLN A 642 -16.24 31.72 -17.87
CA GLN A 642 -17.42 31.33 -18.61
C GLN A 642 -17.23 30.00 -19.41
N GLN A 643 -16.01 29.71 -19.87
CA GLN A 643 -15.70 28.46 -20.56
C GLN A 643 -15.81 27.25 -19.62
N ILE A 644 -15.30 27.35 -18.39
CA ILE A 644 -15.30 26.25 -17.43
C ILE A 644 -16.62 26.10 -16.67
N ALA A 645 -17.46 27.12 -16.65
CA ALA A 645 -18.77 27.11 -15.96
C ALA A 645 -19.90 26.49 -16.81
N LYS A 646 -19.67 26.29 -18.09
CA LYS A 646 -20.56 25.55 -18.98
C LYS A 646 -20.51 24.05 -18.70
#